data_732828a002f8290491a26e6f1e2e8ec2
#
_entry.id   732828a002f8290491a26e6f1e2e8ec2
#
_cell.length_a   1.000
_cell.length_b   1.000
_cell.length_c   1.000
_cell.angle_alpha   90.00
_cell.angle_beta   90.00
_cell.angle_gamma   90.00
#
_symmetry.space_group_name_H-M   'P 1'
#
loop_
_entity.id
_entity.type
_entity.pdbx_description
1 polymer ?
#
loop_
_entity_poly.entity_id
_entity_poly.type
_entity_poly.pdbx_seq_one_letter_code
_entity_poly.pdbx_strand_id
1 'polypeptide(L)'
;MPGRPQPLRIAIDTGGTFTDCVWADQGRLRMLKVFSTPADPSQAIVEALRKITQGGELILFHGTTVGTNTLLERKGARTALVTTKGFEDVIEIGRQARPKLYDFFFDRIEPLVAKDLRFGINESTASDGQVLTSPTRDELHGLADQVTLTKPQSIAISLLFSFANPKNERAVAEALNSIAVPLSISHEILPEFREYERTSTVVINAYLQPVMQRYLENLERRARELADHRGQRSRGQAFNVGDPLHAVQGPTVEERRFRAAKSAHKVHRASAPVPRIFVMQSSGGITALSTAAREPVRTVLSGPAGGVVGAAASARSSGFDRIISFDMGGTSTDLSLVEGSITTATDAEVTGLPVSVPMLDIHTVGAGGGSLARFDAAGVLHVGPRSAGADPGPICYGRGTQPTVTDANLLLGRLQTTRFLGGDFTLDLDRTRRLTQEFLKQQRCHLTLSQFAAGIIRVVNATVEKAIRVVSIERGRDPRHFALVAFGGAGGLHGCALAEALSIPQVIVPAFPGALSALGILASDVVKDYSRTVLWRVSGKIPAQPLNREFSALEKSAAKDLRDEAWQGRTLFRRSVDIRYRGQGYELNLPSTKNLLRDFEREHRRRYGYTHPNREVELVTLRLRARVRSPQTRTTATDGEDKTHSEDKSHLGMAAFGPPSRATLGRLFPPDTPVLFGGNKRATKLYSRGDLQPGEKYSGPAIVTEYSATTVIPPGKSFHLDRVSNLIVNIR
;
A
#
# COMPACT_ATOMS: atom_id res chain seq x y z
N MET A 1 -1.98 25.17 -33.53
CA MET A 1 -0.71 24.73 -32.97
C MET A 1 -0.87 23.29 -32.53
N PRO A 2 -0.03 22.33 -32.88
CA PRO A 2 -0.12 20.99 -32.34
C PRO A 2 0.07 21.08 -30.83
N GLY A 3 -0.89 20.53 -30.06
CA GLY A 3 -0.90 20.57 -28.62
C GLY A 3 0.40 19.98 -28.06
N ARG A 4 0.93 20.55 -26.96
CA ARG A 4 2.07 19.95 -26.24
C ARG A 4 1.75 18.48 -25.95
N PRO A 5 2.67 17.55 -26.23
CA PRO A 5 2.44 16.15 -25.92
C PRO A 5 2.13 16.03 -24.41
N GLN A 6 1.07 15.27 -24.11
CA GLN A 6 0.69 15.05 -22.71
C GLN A 6 1.79 14.25 -21.99
N PRO A 7 2.09 14.56 -20.72
CA PRO A 7 3.08 13.83 -19.97
C PRO A 7 2.71 12.34 -19.84
N LEU A 8 3.71 11.47 -20.02
CA LEU A 8 3.52 10.04 -19.80
C LEU A 8 3.34 9.76 -18.31
N ARG A 9 2.20 9.19 -17.96
CA ARG A 9 1.84 8.84 -16.57
C ARG A 9 2.08 7.36 -16.37
N ILE A 10 2.98 7.02 -15.45
CA ILE A 10 3.34 5.64 -15.11
C ILE A 10 3.09 5.44 -13.62
N ALA A 11 2.40 4.37 -13.26
CA ALA A 11 2.35 3.89 -11.89
C ALA A 11 3.23 2.66 -11.73
N ILE A 12 3.99 2.64 -10.64
CA ILE A 12 4.88 1.53 -10.28
C ILE A 12 4.61 1.13 -8.85
N ASP A 13 4.26 -0.14 -8.67
CA ASP A 13 4.14 -0.78 -7.36
C ASP A 13 5.30 -1.74 -7.15
N THR A 14 6.09 -1.51 -6.10
CA THR A 14 7.23 -2.34 -5.78
C THR A 14 6.83 -3.39 -4.75
N GLY A 15 6.60 -4.62 -5.20
CA GLY A 15 6.35 -5.76 -4.32
C GLY A 15 7.62 -6.51 -3.93
N GLY A 16 7.50 -7.50 -3.05
CA GLY A 16 8.64 -8.32 -2.58
C GLY A 16 9.26 -9.22 -3.64
N THR A 17 8.51 -9.62 -4.68
CA THR A 17 8.99 -10.53 -5.75
C THR A 17 9.07 -9.83 -7.10
N PHE A 18 8.05 -9.06 -7.45
CA PHE A 18 7.96 -8.33 -8.70
C PHE A 18 7.68 -6.86 -8.45
N THR A 19 8.15 -6.03 -9.35
CA THR A 19 7.81 -4.62 -9.49
C THR A 19 6.87 -4.49 -10.67
N ASP A 20 5.66 -4.01 -10.43
CA ASP A 20 4.57 -3.91 -11.38
C ASP A 20 4.45 -2.47 -11.91
N CYS A 21 4.46 -2.33 -13.22
CA CYS A 21 4.35 -1.03 -13.89
C CYS A 21 3.10 -0.99 -14.76
N VAL A 22 2.33 0.09 -14.66
CA VAL A 22 1.13 0.33 -15.48
C VAL A 22 1.19 1.75 -16.04
N TRP A 23 0.90 1.90 -17.33
CA TRP A 23 0.81 3.21 -17.98
C TRP A 23 -0.24 3.22 -19.08
N ALA A 24 -0.67 4.42 -19.48
CA ALA A 24 -1.54 4.60 -20.63
C ALA A 24 -0.70 4.97 -21.86
N ASP A 25 -0.86 4.21 -22.95
CA ASP A 25 -0.26 4.44 -24.25
C ASP A 25 -1.36 4.49 -25.31
N GLN A 26 -1.49 5.63 -25.99
CA GLN A 26 -2.53 5.88 -27.00
C GLN A 26 -3.95 5.48 -26.55
N GLY A 27 -4.30 5.81 -25.30
CA GLY A 27 -5.59 5.50 -24.71
C GLY A 27 -5.77 4.02 -24.29
N ARG A 28 -4.75 3.18 -24.42
CA ARG A 28 -4.75 1.78 -23.96
C ARG A 28 -3.85 1.63 -22.75
N LEU A 29 -4.30 0.84 -21.77
CA LEU A 29 -3.44 0.47 -20.65
C LEU A 29 -2.42 -0.58 -21.08
N ARG A 30 -1.18 -0.36 -20.67
CA ARG A 30 -0.05 -1.26 -20.83
C ARG A 30 0.47 -1.65 -19.46
N MET A 31 1.06 -2.82 -19.37
CA MET A 31 1.73 -3.27 -18.14
C MET A 31 3.06 -3.93 -18.47
N LEU A 32 3.96 -3.86 -17.48
CA LEU A 32 5.26 -4.53 -17.48
C LEU A 32 5.53 -5.04 -16.07
N LYS A 33 6.01 -6.28 -15.96
CA LYS A 33 6.56 -6.84 -14.73
C LYS A 33 8.07 -6.98 -14.85
N VAL A 34 8.79 -6.57 -13.81
CA VAL A 34 10.23 -6.82 -13.67
C VAL A 34 10.49 -7.46 -12.31
N PHE A 35 11.54 -8.24 -12.17
CA PHE A 35 11.93 -8.78 -10.88
C PHE A 35 12.33 -7.64 -9.94
N SER A 36 11.84 -7.68 -8.70
CA SER A 36 12.25 -6.73 -7.68
C SER A 36 13.71 -6.92 -7.28
N THR A 37 14.36 -5.82 -6.93
CA THR A 37 15.71 -5.76 -6.41
C THR A 37 15.66 -5.36 -4.93
N PRO A 38 15.51 -6.32 -3.97
CA PRO A 38 15.24 -6.02 -2.56
C PRO A 38 16.28 -5.12 -1.90
N ALA A 39 17.55 -5.25 -2.29
CA ALA A 39 18.64 -4.42 -1.74
C ALA A 39 18.55 -2.95 -2.16
N ASP A 40 18.02 -2.66 -3.36
CA ASP A 40 17.80 -1.31 -3.87
C ASP A 40 16.63 -1.32 -4.86
N PRO A 41 15.40 -1.16 -4.40
CA PRO A 41 14.20 -1.22 -5.25
C PRO A 41 14.17 -0.18 -6.38
N SER A 42 14.94 0.91 -6.27
CA SER A 42 15.04 1.91 -7.33
C SER A 42 15.67 1.38 -8.62
N GLN A 43 16.46 0.30 -8.55
CA GLN A 43 17.07 -0.32 -9.74
C GLN A 43 16.01 -0.96 -10.65
N ALA A 44 15.10 -1.75 -10.07
CA ALA A 44 13.99 -2.36 -10.82
C ALA A 44 13.09 -1.29 -11.46
N ILE A 45 12.84 -0.19 -10.75
CA ILE A 45 12.06 0.96 -11.27
C ILE A 45 12.76 1.57 -12.50
N VAL A 46 14.05 1.84 -12.39
CA VAL A 46 14.84 2.44 -13.49
C VAL A 46 14.92 1.51 -14.70
N GLU A 47 15.06 0.20 -14.46
CA GLU A 47 15.02 -0.81 -15.53
C GLU A 47 13.67 -0.79 -16.26
N ALA A 48 12.58 -0.76 -15.51
CA ALA A 48 11.23 -0.66 -16.07
C ALA A 48 11.05 0.64 -16.88
N LEU A 49 11.46 1.78 -16.32
CA LEU A 49 11.39 3.07 -16.99
C LEU A 49 12.21 3.08 -18.29
N ARG A 50 13.37 2.44 -18.32
CA ARG A 50 14.16 2.29 -19.57
C ARG A 50 13.42 1.54 -20.67
N LYS A 51 12.63 0.53 -20.31
CA LYS A 51 11.84 -0.26 -21.27
C LYS A 51 10.58 0.47 -21.74
N ILE A 52 9.98 1.31 -20.90
CA ILE A 52 8.69 1.96 -21.15
C ILE A 52 8.85 3.31 -21.86
N THR A 53 9.77 4.17 -21.40
CA THR A 53 9.85 5.56 -21.84
C THR A 53 10.66 5.72 -23.12
N GLN A 54 10.13 6.46 -24.11
CA GLN A 54 10.85 6.82 -25.34
C GLN A 54 11.32 8.30 -25.35
N GLY A 55 11.10 9.03 -24.24
CA GLY A 55 11.36 10.45 -24.07
C GLY A 55 10.11 11.23 -23.72
N GLY A 56 10.24 12.52 -23.37
CA GLY A 56 9.14 13.38 -23.00
C GLY A 56 8.99 13.62 -21.50
N GLU A 57 7.95 14.39 -21.11
CA GLU A 57 7.63 14.66 -19.71
C GLU A 57 7.09 13.42 -19.05
N LEU A 58 7.62 13.09 -17.85
CA LEU A 58 7.28 11.89 -17.08
C LEU A 58 6.64 12.28 -15.76
N ILE A 59 5.49 11.65 -15.46
CA ILE A 59 4.86 11.67 -14.14
C ILE A 59 4.85 10.24 -13.60
N LEU A 60 5.60 10.03 -12.50
CA LEU A 60 5.73 8.74 -11.84
C LEU A 60 4.88 8.71 -10.57
N PHE A 61 4.00 7.72 -10.46
CA PHE A 61 3.24 7.40 -9.26
C PHE A 61 3.83 6.12 -8.65
N HIS A 62 4.23 6.17 -7.39
CA HIS A 62 5.01 5.10 -6.80
C HIS A 62 4.38 4.55 -5.51
N GLY A 63 4.12 3.24 -5.48
CA GLY A 63 3.85 2.45 -4.28
C GLY A 63 5.14 1.78 -3.79
N THR A 64 5.43 1.89 -2.51
CA THR A 64 6.69 1.40 -1.94
C THR A 64 6.47 0.47 -0.75
N THR A 65 7.24 -0.61 -0.70
CA THR A 65 7.32 -1.51 0.47
C THR A 65 8.49 -1.19 1.39
N VAL A 66 9.33 -0.19 1.04
CA VAL A 66 10.56 0.12 1.80
C VAL A 66 10.27 0.42 3.26
N GLY A 67 9.30 1.30 3.55
CA GLY A 67 8.94 1.64 4.93
C GLY A 67 8.41 0.43 5.71
N THR A 68 7.55 -0.37 5.11
CA THR A 68 7.00 -1.59 5.71
C THR A 68 8.09 -2.62 5.99
N ASN A 69 8.97 -2.88 5.02
CA ASN A 69 10.06 -3.85 5.17
C ASN A 69 11.08 -3.38 6.22
N THR A 70 11.40 -2.07 6.27
CA THR A 70 12.28 -1.49 7.29
C THR A 70 11.76 -1.74 8.70
N LEU A 71 10.44 -1.63 8.92
CA LEU A 71 9.82 -1.93 10.22
C LEU A 71 9.83 -3.44 10.52
N LEU A 72 9.46 -4.27 9.54
CA LEU A 72 9.43 -5.74 9.68
C LEU A 72 10.81 -6.32 10.02
N GLU A 73 11.84 -5.84 9.34
CA GLU A 73 13.21 -6.32 9.47
C GLU A 73 14.00 -5.63 10.60
N ARG A 74 13.40 -4.64 11.26
CA ARG A 74 14.04 -3.83 12.31
C ARG A 74 15.36 -3.17 11.84
N LYS A 75 15.42 -2.71 10.58
CA LYS A 75 16.60 -2.11 9.94
C LYS A 75 16.49 -0.59 9.72
N GLY A 76 15.79 0.13 10.57
CA GLY A 76 15.66 1.59 10.49
C GLY A 76 16.84 2.34 11.12
N ALA A 77 16.67 3.64 11.24
CA ALA A 77 17.69 4.54 11.75
C ALA A 77 17.90 4.38 13.28
N ARG A 78 19.12 4.61 13.75
CA ARG A 78 19.38 4.83 15.17
C ARG A 78 18.71 6.12 15.60
N THR A 79 17.62 6.01 16.32
CA THR A 79 16.70 7.13 16.65
C THR A 79 16.85 7.49 18.13
N ALA A 80 16.97 8.79 18.43
CA ALA A 80 16.81 9.31 19.78
C ALA A 80 15.35 9.78 19.99
N LEU A 81 14.84 9.61 21.22
CA LEU A 81 13.54 10.13 21.64
C LEU A 81 13.74 11.21 22.69
N VAL A 82 13.15 12.39 22.46
CA VAL A 82 13.06 13.46 23.46
C VAL A 82 11.60 13.64 23.85
N THR A 83 11.32 13.55 25.16
CA THR A 83 9.97 13.67 25.71
C THR A 83 9.98 14.47 27.01
N THR A 84 8.82 14.75 27.58
CA THR A 84 8.69 15.36 28.91
C THR A 84 9.33 14.45 29.96
N LYS A 85 10.10 15.02 30.87
CA LYS A 85 10.80 14.29 31.95
C LYS A 85 9.84 13.42 32.75
N GLY A 86 10.21 12.14 32.94
CA GLY A 86 9.38 11.12 33.59
C GLY A 86 8.47 10.33 32.63
N PHE A 87 8.48 10.65 31.30
CA PHE A 87 7.72 9.93 30.27
C PHE A 87 8.61 9.20 29.26
N GLU A 88 9.89 9.01 29.57
CA GLU A 88 10.89 8.38 28.70
C GLU A 88 10.49 6.93 28.35
N ASP A 89 9.87 6.24 29.29
CA ASP A 89 9.47 4.84 29.14
C ASP A 89 8.04 4.62 28.61
N VAL A 90 7.34 5.68 28.17
CA VAL A 90 5.97 5.57 27.64
C VAL A 90 5.86 4.58 26.50
N ILE A 91 6.88 4.50 25.61
CA ILE A 91 6.91 3.58 24.47
C ILE A 91 7.17 2.12 24.88
N GLU A 92 7.74 1.88 26.06
CA GLU A 92 7.98 0.55 26.61
C GLU A 92 6.79 0.06 27.45
N ILE A 93 6.23 0.96 28.26
CA ILE A 93 5.04 0.67 29.09
C ILE A 93 3.83 0.38 28.21
N GLY A 94 3.60 1.21 27.21
CA GLY A 94 2.47 1.10 26.28
C GLY A 94 1.11 1.06 26.99
N ARG A 95 0.15 0.38 26.40
CA ARG A 95 -1.21 0.20 26.96
C ARG A 95 -1.31 -0.93 28.00
N GLN A 96 -0.22 -1.66 28.23
CA GLN A 96 -0.18 -2.85 29.10
C GLN A 96 -1.23 -3.93 28.75
N ALA A 97 -1.79 -3.87 27.57
CA ALA A 97 -2.72 -4.87 27.06
C ALA A 97 -1.95 -6.16 26.73
N ARG A 98 -2.45 -7.29 27.25
CA ARG A 98 -1.93 -8.61 26.86
C ARG A 98 -2.63 -9.06 25.58
N PRO A 99 -1.90 -9.34 24.48
CA PRO A 99 -2.52 -9.82 23.24
C PRO A 99 -3.19 -11.20 23.42
N LYS A 100 -2.71 -12.00 24.40
CA LYS A 100 -3.28 -13.28 24.77
C LYS A 100 -3.40 -13.36 26.29
N LEU A 101 -4.62 -13.42 26.79
CA LEU A 101 -4.93 -13.40 28.24
C LEU A 101 -4.27 -14.54 29.01
N TYR A 102 -4.09 -15.72 28.40
CA TYR A 102 -3.61 -16.95 29.02
C TYR A 102 -2.19 -17.35 28.56
N ASP A 103 -1.47 -16.46 27.87
CA ASP A 103 -0.08 -16.69 27.48
C ASP A 103 0.86 -16.11 28.57
N PHE A 104 1.39 -16.99 29.42
CA PHE A 104 2.30 -16.60 30.51
C PHE A 104 3.72 -16.31 30.02
N PHE A 105 4.06 -16.72 28.79
CA PHE A 105 5.37 -16.53 28.17
C PHE A 105 5.35 -15.45 27.08
N PHE A 106 4.42 -14.52 27.19
CA PHE A 106 4.29 -13.40 26.28
C PHE A 106 5.47 -12.44 26.42
N ASP A 107 6.26 -12.30 25.36
CA ASP A 107 7.26 -11.26 25.24
C ASP A 107 6.63 -9.98 24.70
N ARG A 108 6.95 -8.85 25.36
CA ARG A 108 6.56 -7.54 24.84
C ARG A 108 7.35 -7.23 23.58
N ILE A 109 6.71 -6.49 22.68
CA ILE A 109 7.41 -6.00 21.48
C ILE A 109 8.49 -5.02 21.95
N GLU A 110 9.72 -5.27 21.55
CA GLU A 110 10.85 -4.39 21.84
C GLU A 110 10.61 -3.01 21.21
N PRO A 111 10.76 -1.91 21.96
CA PRO A 111 10.67 -0.56 21.43
C PRO A 111 11.69 -0.30 20.31
N LEU A 112 11.36 0.60 19.38
CA LEU A 112 12.28 1.00 18.31
C LEU A 112 13.44 1.88 18.81
N VAL A 113 13.26 2.51 19.98
CA VAL A 113 14.28 3.36 20.61
C VAL A 113 14.78 2.67 21.87
N ALA A 114 16.07 2.35 21.90
CA ALA A 114 16.72 1.76 23.04
C ALA A 114 16.71 2.72 24.25
N LYS A 115 16.82 2.20 25.47
CA LYS A 115 16.65 2.96 26.71
C LYS A 115 17.66 4.09 26.85
N ASP A 116 18.90 3.86 26.41
CA ASP A 116 20.00 4.83 26.42
C ASP A 116 19.86 5.97 25.40
N LEU A 117 18.85 5.90 24.55
CA LEU A 117 18.53 6.90 23.53
C LEU A 117 17.23 7.68 23.85
N ARG A 118 16.71 7.56 25.07
CA ARG A 118 15.51 8.27 25.52
C ARG A 118 15.90 9.37 26.50
N PHE A 119 15.47 10.59 26.21
CA PHE A 119 15.85 11.79 26.96
C PHE A 119 14.61 12.52 27.47
N GLY A 120 14.60 12.87 28.75
CA GLY A 120 13.57 13.69 29.37
C GLY A 120 14.01 15.13 29.49
N ILE A 121 13.14 16.10 29.11
CA ILE A 121 13.34 17.53 29.31
C ILE A 121 12.38 18.06 30.37
N ASN A 122 12.85 18.93 31.25
CA ASN A 122 12.02 19.55 32.27
C ASN A 122 11.13 20.65 31.65
N GLU A 123 9.90 20.28 31.35
CA GLU A 123 8.87 21.15 30.81
C GLU A 123 7.49 20.68 31.26
N SER A 124 6.51 21.57 31.26
CA SER A 124 5.14 21.18 31.51
C SER A 124 4.18 22.11 30.80
N THR A 125 3.24 21.51 30.09
CA THR A 125 2.08 22.17 29.44
C THR A 125 0.81 21.53 29.99
N ALA A 126 -0.16 22.33 30.40
CA ALA A 126 -1.46 21.83 30.87
C ALA A 126 -2.37 21.41 29.71
N SER A 127 -3.43 20.65 30.01
CA SER A 127 -4.37 20.12 29.01
C SER A 127 -5.14 21.21 28.23
N ASP A 128 -5.27 22.41 28.80
CA ASP A 128 -5.87 23.59 28.17
C ASP A 128 -4.87 24.39 27.30
N GLY A 129 -3.60 23.96 27.26
CA GLY A 129 -2.52 24.60 26.52
C GLY A 129 -1.77 25.68 27.29
N GLN A 130 -2.06 25.89 28.60
CA GLN A 130 -1.26 26.81 29.44
C GLN A 130 0.14 26.20 29.64
N VAL A 131 1.19 26.93 29.30
CA VAL A 131 2.57 26.53 29.60
C VAL A 131 2.85 26.81 31.07
N LEU A 132 3.05 25.78 31.85
CA LEU A 132 3.36 25.84 33.27
C LEU A 132 4.86 26.01 33.53
N THR A 133 5.67 25.26 32.79
CA THR A 133 7.14 25.29 32.87
C THR A 133 7.71 25.25 31.45
N SER A 134 8.67 26.13 31.16
CA SER A 134 9.45 26.08 29.92
C SER A 134 10.88 25.68 30.23
N PRO A 135 11.53 24.89 29.38
CA PRO A 135 12.93 24.53 29.57
C PRO A 135 13.82 25.78 29.51
N THR A 136 14.82 25.83 30.35
CA THR A 136 15.83 26.89 30.36
C THR A 136 16.82 26.72 29.20
N ARG A 137 17.58 27.77 28.88
CA ARG A 137 18.63 27.69 27.84
C ARG A 137 19.71 26.66 28.18
N ASP A 138 20.09 26.57 29.45
CA ASP A 138 21.12 25.62 29.89
C ASP A 138 20.63 24.17 29.80
N GLU A 139 19.36 23.91 30.16
CA GLU A 139 18.71 22.60 29.95
C GLU A 139 18.64 22.21 28.48
N LEU A 140 18.31 23.15 27.59
CA LEU A 140 18.27 22.91 26.16
C LEU A 140 19.65 22.63 25.56
N HIS A 141 20.69 23.36 25.98
CA HIS A 141 22.07 23.10 25.57
C HIS A 141 22.57 21.75 26.12
N GLY A 142 22.36 21.48 27.42
CA GLY A 142 22.72 20.19 28.01
C GLY A 142 22.05 18.99 27.35
N LEU A 143 20.75 19.15 26.94
CA LEU A 143 20.03 18.13 26.16
C LEU A 143 20.68 17.93 24.79
N ALA A 144 21.01 19.01 24.06
CA ALA A 144 21.62 18.93 22.75
C ALA A 144 23.00 18.22 22.81
N ASP A 145 23.81 18.52 23.84
CA ASP A 145 25.09 17.87 24.06
C ASP A 145 24.94 16.37 24.36
N GLN A 146 24.01 15.99 25.25
CA GLN A 146 23.72 14.59 25.57
C GLN A 146 23.26 13.80 24.35
N VAL A 147 22.33 14.36 23.57
CA VAL A 147 21.83 13.71 22.36
C VAL A 147 22.93 13.56 21.32
N THR A 148 23.78 14.59 21.14
CA THR A 148 24.90 14.58 20.18
C THR A 148 25.90 13.45 20.49
N LEU A 149 26.20 13.21 21.77
CA LEU A 149 27.11 12.13 22.20
C LEU A 149 26.63 10.73 21.77
N THR A 150 25.33 10.54 21.60
CA THR A 150 24.77 9.24 21.18
C THR A 150 24.81 9.02 19.67
N LYS A 151 25.21 10.03 18.89
CA LYS A 151 25.31 9.98 17.41
C LYS A 151 24.02 9.42 16.76
N PRO A 152 22.86 10.01 17.02
CA PRO A 152 21.63 9.55 16.41
C PRO A 152 21.63 9.86 14.91
N GLN A 153 20.87 9.07 14.13
CA GLN A 153 20.63 9.32 12.70
C GLN A 153 19.31 10.08 12.48
N SER A 154 18.46 10.14 13.50
CA SER A 154 17.20 10.89 13.52
C SER A 154 16.76 11.13 14.97
N ILE A 155 15.90 12.11 15.18
CA ILE A 155 15.38 12.46 16.50
C ILE A 155 13.85 12.54 16.44
N ALA A 156 13.18 11.84 17.35
CA ALA A 156 11.74 11.98 17.61
C ALA A 156 11.54 12.93 18.81
N ILE A 157 10.67 13.92 18.66
CA ILE A 157 10.31 14.87 19.73
C ILE A 157 8.82 14.74 20.00
N SER A 158 8.44 14.37 21.23
CA SER A 158 7.04 14.18 21.62
C SER A 158 6.83 14.61 23.07
N LEU A 159 6.48 15.87 23.26
CA LEU A 159 6.20 16.46 24.58
C LEU A 159 4.71 16.32 24.94
N LEU A 160 4.41 16.24 26.23
CA LEU A 160 3.04 16.20 26.72
C LEU A 160 2.28 17.46 26.30
N PHE A 161 1.03 17.29 25.89
CA PHE A 161 0.11 18.37 25.47
C PHE A 161 0.65 19.33 24.39
N SER A 162 1.72 18.97 23.67
CA SER A 162 2.24 19.78 22.55
C SER A 162 1.22 19.99 21.43
N PHE A 163 0.20 19.12 21.30
CA PHE A 163 -0.92 19.31 20.41
C PHE A 163 -1.84 20.50 20.78
N ALA A 164 -1.90 20.85 22.09
CA ALA A 164 -2.64 22.01 22.59
C ALA A 164 -1.80 23.29 22.50
N ASN A 165 -0.50 23.21 22.86
CA ASN A 165 0.45 24.33 22.74
C ASN A 165 1.86 23.83 22.41
N PRO A 166 2.35 24.04 21.17
CA PRO A 166 3.65 23.54 20.73
C PRO A 166 4.86 24.39 21.16
N LYS A 167 4.70 25.39 22.01
CA LYS A 167 5.78 26.34 22.35
C LYS A 167 7.05 25.66 22.86
N ASN A 168 6.93 24.77 23.85
CA ASN A 168 8.07 24.06 24.43
C ASN A 168 8.68 23.08 23.42
N GLU A 169 7.85 22.37 22.65
CA GLU A 169 8.33 21.41 21.66
C GLU A 169 9.09 22.10 20.52
N ARG A 170 8.67 23.31 20.12
CA ARG A 170 9.41 24.15 19.15
C ARG A 170 10.77 24.60 19.70
N ALA A 171 10.84 25.01 20.98
CA ALA A 171 12.10 25.39 21.59
C ALA A 171 13.10 24.21 21.63
N VAL A 172 12.62 23.01 21.97
CA VAL A 172 13.45 21.79 21.92
C VAL A 172 13.90 21.48 20.49
N ALA A 173 13.00 21.57 19.51
CA ALA A 173 13.36 21.33 18.11
C ALA A 173 14.41 22.32 17.60
N GLU A 174 14.29 23.61 17.96
CA GLU A 174 15.25 24.65 17.60
C GLU A 174 16.65 24.36 18.19
N ALA A 175 16.72 23.95 19.46
CA ALA A 175 17.99 23.60 20.10
C ALA A 175 18.65 22.37 19.44
N LEU A 176 17.86 21.37 19.04
CA LEU A 176 18.36 20.13 18.43
C LEU A 176 18.69 20.25 16.93
N ASN A 177 18.28 21.35 16.26
CA ASN A 177 18.64 21.60 14.85
C ASN A 177 20.16 21.64 14.62
N SER A 178 20.94 22.00 15.64
CA SER A 178 22.41 22.04 15.58
C SER A 178 23.05 20.68 15.31
N ILE A 179 22.34 19.57 15.59
CA ILE A 179 22.82 18.20 15.37
C ILE A 179 22.77 17.81 13.88
N ALA A 180 22.04 18.56 13.06
CA ALA A 180 21.93 18.37 11.59
C ALA A 180 21.45 16.97 11.16
N VAL A 181 20.54 16.37 11.93
CA VAL A 181 19.83 15.13 11.57
C VAL A 181 18.33 15.40 11.43
N PRO A 182 17.57 14.56 10.69
CA PRO A 182 16.13 14.73 10.56
C PRO A 182 15.41 14.72 11.91
N LEU A 183 14.52 15.69 12.11
CA LEU A 183 13.65 15.80 13.27
C LEU A 183 12.23 15.38 12.91
N SER A 184 11.62 14.56 13.74
CA SER A 184 10.19 14.18 13.68
C SER A 184 9.49 14.77 14.89
N ILE A 185 8.63 15.76 14.68
CA ILE A 185 8.05 16.59 15.73
C ILE A 185 6.56 16.28 15.88
N SER A 186 6.10 15.98 17.09
CA SER A 186 4.77 15.42 17.31
C SER A 186 3.63 16.36 16.93
N HIS A 187 3.73 17.65 17.20
CA HIS A 187 2.69 18.61 16.84
C HIS A 187 2.58 18.88 15.33
N GLU A 188 3.58 18.48 14.54
CA GLU A 188 3.55 18.56 13.06
C GLU A 188 3.01 17.27 12.44
N ILE A 189 3.47 16.11 12.93
CA ILE A 189 3.14 14.80 12.33
C ILE A 189 1.76 14.33 12.77
N LEU A 190 1.47 14.44 14.08
CA LEU A 190 0.22 13.96 14.68
C LEU A 190 -0.20 14.87 15.86
N PRO A 191 -0.87 16.03 15.61
CA PRO A 191 -1.33 16.95 16.65
C PRO A 191 -2.57 16.41 17.37
N GLU A 192 -2.46 15.19 17.91
CA GLU A 192 -3.55 14.49 18.58
C GLU A 192 -3.18 14.16 20.03
N PHE A 193 -4.20 14.02 20.88
CA PHE A 193 -4.05 13.53 22.25
C PHE A 193 -3.65 12.04 22.24
N ARG A 194 -3.52 11.37 23.40
CA ARG A 194 -3.01 9.99 23.56
C ARG A 194 -1.51 9.91 23.33
N GLU A 195 -0.77 10.20 24.38
CA GLU A 195 0.68 10.34 24.40
C GLU A 195 1.41 9.09 23.87
N TYR A 196 0.92 7.88 24.18
CA TYR A 196 1.56 6.64 23.73
C TYR A 196 1.50 6.48 22.21
N GLU A 197 0.29 6.55 21.63
CA GLU A 197 0.07 6.39 20.19
C GLU A 197 0.74 7.49 19.40
N ARG A 198 0.69 8.74 19.91
CA ARG A 198 1.38 9.86 19.28
C ARG A 198 2.89 9.66 19.31
N THR A 199 3.47 9.33 20.46
CA THR A 199 4.92 9.11 20.59
C THR A 199 5.36 7.93 19.74
N SER A 200 4.64 6.79 19.74
CA SER A 200 4.93 5.65 18.87
C SER A 200 4.92 6.04 17.39
N THR A 201 3.92 6.78 16.94
CA THR A 201 3.80 7.23 15.53
C THR A 201 4.97 8.13 15.14
N VAL A 202 5.37 9.06 16.00
CA VAL A 202 6.48 9.98 15.76
C VAL A 202 7.83 9.24 15.78
N VAL A 203 8.00 8.29 16.68
CA VAL A 203 9.17 7.41 16.74
C VAL A 203 9.28 6.58 15.45
N ILE A 204 8.17 5.98 14.98
CA ILE A 204 8.15 5.24 13.72
C ILE A 204 8.54 6.17 12.56
N ASN A 205 8.01 7.41 12.53
CA ASN A 205 8.39 8.37 11.50
C ASN A 205 9.89 8.64 11.52
N ALA A 206 10.48 8.98 12.68
CA ALA A 206 11.90 9.24 12.83
C ALA A 206 12.76 8.04 12.44
N TYR A 207 12.33 6.83 12.84
CA TYR A 207 13.01 5.58 12.53
C TYR A 207 13.06 5.28 11.02
N LEU A 208 12.02 5.65 10.28
CA LEU A 208 11.92 5.42 8.83
C LEU A 208 12.56 6.54 8.00
N GLN A 209 12.58 7.77 8.52
CA GLN A 209 12.86 8.98 7.73
C GLN A 209 14.21 8.95 7.00
N PRO A 210 15.37 8.62 7.61
CA PRO A 210 16.64 8.61 6.88
C PRO A 210 16.71 7.55 5.79
N VAL A 211 16.05 6.40 5.99
CA VAL A 211 15.99 5.30 5.01
C VAL A 211 15.15 5.70 3.80
N MET A 212 13.94 6.22 4.07
CA MET A 212 13.00 6.64 3.03
C MET A 212 13.51 7.85 2.26
N GLN A 213 14.10 8.83 2.95
CA GLN A 213 14.68 10.00 2.31
C GLN A 213 15.76 9.61 1.31
N ARG A 214 16.75 8.81 1.73
CA ARG A 214 17.81 8.30 0.86
C ARG A 214 17.27 7.52 -0.33
N TYR A 215 16.29 6.67 -0.09
CA TYR A 215 15.64 5.90 -1.15
C TYR A 215 14.96 6.79 -2.19
N LEU A 216 14.15 7.75 -1.75
CA LEU A 216 13.39 8.64 -2.63
C LEU A 216 14.30 9.62 -3.38
N GLU A 217 15.36 10.13 -2.73
CA GLU A 217 16.40 10.95 -3.37
C GLU A 217 17.15 10.16 -4.47
N ASN A 218 17.49 8.90 -4.21
CA ASN A 218 18.11 8.02 -5.20
C ASN A 218 17.18 7.77 -6.40
N LEU A 219 15.91 7.53 -6.13
CA LEU A 219 14.90 7.35 -7.19
C LEU A 219 14.76 8.61 -8.04
N GLU A 220 14.65 9.77 -7.41
CA GLU A 220 14.53 11.05 -8.12
C GLU A 220 15.77 11.34 -8.97
N ARG A 221 16.97 11.18 -8.42
CA ARG A 221 18.23 11.37 -9.15
C ARG A 221 18.32 10.46 -10.38
N ARG A 222 18.06 9.17 -10.22
CA ARG A 222 18.10 8.21 -11.33
C ARG A 222 17.04 8.48 -12.39
N ALA A 223 15.85 8.90 -12.00
CA ALA A 223 14.80 9.27 -12.94
C ALA A 223 15.18 10.53 -13.74
N ARG A 224 15.84 11.51 -13.12
CA ARG A 224 16.39 12.69 -13.81
C ARG A 224 17.51 12.32 -14.80
N GLU A 225 18.45 11.48 -14.39
CA GLU A 225 19.53 11.00 -15.26
C GLU A 225 18.98 10.33 -16.54
N LEU A 226 17.92 9.53 -16.40
CA LEU A 226 17.24 8.92 -17.57
C LEU A 226 16.61 9.95 -18.50
N ALA A 227 16.01 11.02 -17.97
CA ALA A 227 15.41 12.07 -18.75
C ALA A 227 16.49 12.88 -19.51
N ASP A 228 17.63 13.20 -18.88
CA ASP A 228 18.72 13.98 -19.44
C ASP A 228 19.48 13.21 -20.56
N HIS A 229 19.81 11.95 -20.36
CA HIS A 229 20.51 11.12 -21.36
C HIS A 229 19.69 10.96 -22.65
N ARG A 230 18.37 10.98 -22.57
CA ARG A 230 17.49 10.87 -23.74
C ARG A 230 17.26 12.20 -24.46
N GLY A 231 17.27 13.31 -23.74
CA GLY A 231 17.27 14.64 -24.33
C GLY A 231 18.48 14.91 -25.22
N GLN A 232 19.61 14.26 -24.97
CA GLN A 232 20.83 14.33 -25.79
C GLN A 232 20.74 13.45 -27.05
N ARG A 233 20.08 12.27 -26.99
CA ARG A 233 19.93 11.40 -28.18
C ARG A 233 18.91 11.92 -29.20
N SER A 234 17.92 12.68 -28.79
CA SER A 234 16.92 13.26 -29.72
C SER A 234 17.39 14.49 -30.45
N ARG A 235 18.59 15.01 -30.15
CA ARG A 235 19.16 16.25 -30.76
C ARG A 235 20.37 16.06 -31.69
N GLY A 236 20.60 14.87 -32.19
CA GLY A 236 21.60 14.69 -33.26
C GLY A 236 22.60 13.58 -32.98
N GLN A 237 22.44 12.52 -33.68
CA GLN A 237 23.39 11.86 -34.57
C GLN A 237 22.86 10.47 -34.94
N ALA A 238 22.60 10.29 -36.22
CA ALA A 238 22.48 8.97 -36.82
C ALA A 238 23.83 8.27 -36.62
N PHE A 239 23.87 7.24 -35.78
CA PHE A 239 25.05 6.38 -35.68
C PHE A 239 25.00 5.31 -36.76
N ASN A 240 26.02 5.31 -37.62
CA ASN A 240 26.40 4.19 -38.47
C ASN A 240 26.66 2.96 -37.61
N VAL A 241 26.01 1.88 -37.96
CA VAL A 241 26.26 0.54 -37.40
C VAL A 241 27.53 0.01 -38.03
N GLY A 242 28.59 -0.10 -37.25
CA GLY A 242 29.83 -0.78 -37.67
C GLY A 242 31.05 -0.27 -36.90
N ASP A 243 31.34 -0.85 -35.73
CA ASP A 243 32.69 -1.28 -35.34
C ASP A 243 32.74 -1.85 -33.89
N PRO A 244 33.65 -2.83 -33.63
CA PRO A 244 33.61 -3.64 -32.42
C PRO A 244 34.43 -3.05 -31.25
N LEU A 245 34.02 -3.42 -30.08
CA LEU A 245 34.70 -3.44 -28.77
C LEU A 245 36.18 -2.95 -28.73
N HIS A 246 36.39 -1.76 -28.12
CA HIS A 246 37.63 -1.44 -27.44
C HIS A 246 37.38 -0.94 -26.02
N ALA A 247 38.06 -1.59 -25.06
CA ALA A 247 38.07 -1.24 -23.65
C ALA A 247 38.64 0.19 -23.45
N VAL A 248 37.89 1.07 -22.78
CA VAL A 248 38.35 2.43 -22.46
C VAL A 248 38.77 2.48 -21.00
N GLN A 249 40.06 2.69 -20.81
CA GLN A 249 40.68 3.11 -19.54
C GLN A 249 40.10 4.50 -19.13
N GLY A 250 39.77 4.68 -17.86
CA GLY A 250 39.21 5.94 -17.35
C GLY A 250 40.25 7.05 -17.27
N PRO A 251 39.83 8.33 -17.41
CA PRO A 251 40.73 9.51 -17.45
C PRO A 251 41.39 9.76 -16.07
N THR A 252 42.64 10.16 -16.09
CA THR A 252 43.49 10.47 -14.94
C THR A 252 43.05 11.75 -14.21
N VAL A 253 43.51 11.90 -12.96
CA VAL A 253 43.13 13.01 -12.04
C VAL A 253 43.49 14.39 -12.61
N GLU A 254 44.49 14.50 -13.47
CA GLU A 254 44.89 15.77 -14.09
C GLU A 254 43.97 16.25 -15.20
N GLU A 255 43.36 15.37 -15.98
CA GLU A 255 42.36 15.73 -17.00
C GLU A 255 41.06 16.31 -16.41
N ARG A 256 40.73 15.97 -15.16
CA ARG A 256 39.59 16.58 -14.47
C ARG A 256 39.79 18.02 -14.05
N ARG A 257 41.02 18.44 -13.76
CA ARG A 257 41.33 19.82 -13.38
C ARG A 257 41.33 20.82 -14.59
N PHE A 258 41.63 20.35 -15.78
CA PHE A 258 41.62 21.20 -17.00
C PHE A 258 40.20 21.45 -17.57
N ARG A 259 39.22 20.61 -17.28
CA ARG A 259 37.83 20.82 -17.72
C ARG A 259 37.03 21.78 -16.84
N ALA A 260 37.45 22.02 -15.61
CA ALA A 260 36.76 22.94 -14.70
C ALA A 260 37.00 24.44 -14.99
N ALA A 261 37.97 24.80 -15.82
CA ALA A 261 38.38 26.19 -16.06
C ALA A 261 37.85 26.82 -17.37
N LYS A 262 37.06 26.10 -18.18
CA LYS A 262 36.56 26.63 -19.49
C LYS A 262 35.06 26.48 -19.70
N SER A 263 34.22 26.80 -18.69
CA SER A 263 32.79 26.86 -18.92
C SER A 263 32.11 28.03 -18.21
N ALA A 264 32.52 29.24 -18.61
CA ALA A 264 31.77 30.46 -18.30
C ALA A 264 31.16 31.03 -19.59
N HIS A 265 30.33 30.26 -20.30
CA HIS A 265 29.36 30.77 -21.24
C HIS A 265 28.00 30.21 -20.88
N LYS A 266 27.15 31.07 -20.30
CA LYS A 266 25.73 30.82 -20.08
C LYS A 266 25.03 30.64 -21.42
N VAL A 267 25.01 29.41 -21.92
CA VAL A 267 23.99 28.97 -22.87
C VAL A 267 22.82 28.57 -22.00
N HIS A 268 21.69 29.25 -22.10
CA HIS A 268 20.39 28.78 -21.55
C HIS A 268 20.07 27.45 -22.24
N ARG A 269 20.58 26.35 -21.69
CA ARG A 269 20.11 24.99 -22.01
C ARG A 269 18.71 24.88 -21.45
N ALA A 270 17.71 24.77 -22.31
CA ALA A 270 16.42 24.25 -21.91
C ALA A 270 16.67 22.86 -21.30
N SER A 271 16.69 22.76 -19.97
CA SER A 271 16.81 21.50 -19.25
C SER A 271 15.61 20.61 -19.61
N ALA A 272 15.86 19.31 -19.78
CA ALA A 272 14.76 18.35 -19.94
C ALA A 272 13.77 18.52 -18.77
N PRO A 273 12.45 18.39 -19.01
CA PRO A 273 11.47 18.55 -17.95
C PRO A 273 11.76 17.53 -16.82
N VAL A 274 11.88 18.06 -15.60
CA VAL A 274 12.18 17.25 -14.42
C VAL A 274 11.04 16.26 -14.18
N PRO A 275 11.30 14.96 -14.04
CA PRO A 275 10.26 13.98 -13.71
C PRO A 275 9.54 14.36 -12.41
N ARG A 276 8.21 14.36 -12.43
CA ARG A 276 7.41 14.58 -11.23
C ARG A 276 7.11 13.23 -10.58
N ILE A 277 7.49 13.05 -9.33
CA ILE A 277 7.31 11.79 -8.59
C ILE A 277 6.33 12.00 -7.45
N PHE A 278 5.32 11.15 -7.39
CA PHE A 278 4.32 11.10 -6.34
C PHE A 278 4.32 9.73 -5.68
N VAL A 279 4.08 9.70 -4.37
CA VAL A 279 4.13 8.48 -3.57
C VAL A 279 2.75 8.18 -3.02
N MET A 280 2.35 6.91 -3.10
CA MET A 280 1.11 6.41 -2.52
C MET A 280 1.17 6.44 -1.00
N GLN A 281 0.09 6.85 -0.37
CA GLN A 281 -0.08 6.87 1.08
C GLN A 281 -0.91 5.68 1.57
N SER A 282 -0.73 5.33 2.83
CA SER A 282 -1.53 4.34 3.57
C SER A 282 -3.04 4.67 3.57
N SER A 283 -3.40 5.95 3.46
CA SER A 283 -4.78 6.45 3.44
C SER A 283 -5.51 6.30 2.09
N GLY A 284 -4.85 5.74 1.09
CA GLY A 284 -5.43 5.50 -0.24
C GLY A 284 -5.30 6.68 -1.22
N GLY A 285 -4.50 7.70 -0.91
CA GLY A 285 -4.20 8.83 -1.78
C GLY A 285 -2.72 8.93 -2.14
N ILE A 286 -2.39 9.85 -3.06
CA ILE A 286 -1.01 10.17 -3.42
C ILE A 286 -0.57 11.50 -2.80
N THR A 287 0.74 11.62 -2.54
CA THR A 287 1.37 12.84 -2.01
C THR A 287 2.66 13.15 -2.77
N ALA A 288 3.18 14.37 -2.60
CA ALA A 288 4.47 14.75 -3.17
C ALA A 288 5.63 13.95 -2.56
N LEU A 289 6.68 13.72 -3.34
CA LEU A 289 7.88 13.00 -2.91
C LEU A 289 8.51 13.63 -1.65
N SER A 290 8.58 14.97 -1.57
CA SER A 290 9.12 15.70 -0.42
C SER A 290 8.33 15.44 0.87
N THR A 291 6.99 15.39 0.78
CA THR A 291 6.12 15.05 1.91
C THR A 291 6.32 13.59 2.32
N ALA A 292 6.39 12.65 1.38
CA ALA A 292 6.65 11.24 1.67
C ALA A 292 8.03 11.01 2.33
N ALA A 293 9.05 11.79 1.96
CA ALA A 293 10.38 11.75 2.58
C ALA A 293 10.36 12.29 4.01
N ARG A 294 9.55 13.33 4.29
CA ARG A 294 9.42 13.94 5.63
C ARG A 294 8.51 13.12 6.56
N GLU A 295 7.43 12.56 6.03
CA GLU A 295 6.40 11.84 6.76
C GLU A 295 6.24 10.38 6.28
N PRO A 296 7.33 9.57 6.28
CA PRO A 296 7.30 8.20 5.76
C PRO A 296 6.34 7.28 6.50
N VAL A 297 5.96 7.57 7.73
CA VAL A 297 4.95 6.82 8.47
C VAL A 297 3.61 6.73 7.71
N ARG A 298 3.29 7.75 6.89
CA ARG A 298 2.08 7.78 6.04
C ARG A 298 2.18 6.93 4.77
N THR A 299 3.34 6.32 4.48
CA THR A 299 3.56 5.49 3.29
C THR A 299 3.66 3.99 3.61
N VAL A 300 3.58 3.64 4.89
CA VAL A 300 3.57 2.24 5.34
C VAL A 300 2.33 1.53 4.80
N LEU A 301 2.47 0.33 4.23
CA LEU A 301 1.40 -0.42 3.55
C LEU A 301 0.79 0.32 2.31
N SER A 302 1.56 1.15 1.62
CA SER A 302 1.09 1.89 0.45
C SER A 302 0.75 1.02 -0.76
N GLY A 303 1.47 -0.09 -1.00
CA GLY A 303 1.15 -1.07 -2.06
C GLY A 303 -0.23 -1.71 -1.85
N PRO A 304 -0.50 -2.34 -0.69
CA PRO A 304 -1.83 -2.83 -0.33
C PRO A 304 -2.93 -1.77 -0.45
N ALA A 305 -2.65 -0.52 -0.05
CA ALA A 305 -3.62 0.58 -0.20
C ALA A 305 -3.98 0.83 -1.68
N GLY A 306 -3.00 0.80 -2.59
CA GLY A 306 -3.23 0.84 -4.03
C GLY A 306 -4.14 -0.29 -4.50
N GLY A 307 -3.90 -1.52 -4.01
CA GLY A 307 -4.71 -2.70 -4.30
C GLY A 307 -6.18 -2.52 -3.92
N VAL A 308 -6.46 -2.03 -2.72
CA VAL A 308 -7.84 -1.77 -2.25
C VAL A 308 -8.52 -0.68 -3.10
N VAL A 309 -7.80 0.40 -3.44
CA VAL A 309 -8.32 1.46 -4.32
C VAL A 309 -8.64 0.89 -5.71
N GLY A 310 -7.74 0.09 -6.29
CA GLY A 310 -7.94 -0.56 -7.59
C GLY A 310 -9.11 -1.55 -7.57
N ALA A 311 -9.22 -2.37 -6.52
CA ALA A 311 -10.31 -3.33 -6.34
C ALA A 311 -11.67 -2.64 -6.23
N ALA A 312 -11.76 -1.59 -5.41
CA ALA A 312 -12.99 -0.81 -5.24
C ALA A 312 -13.40 -0.10 -6.54
N ALA A 313 -12.45 0.46 -7.28
CA ALA A 313 -12.70 1.10 -8.57
C ALA A 313 -13.18 0.09 -9.61
N SER A 314 -12.49 -1.05 -9.74
CA SER A 314 -12.84 -2.12 -10.67
C SER A 314 -14.22 -2.70 -10.40
N ALA A 315 -14.50 -3.07 -9.14
CA ALA A 315 -15.80 -3.62 -8.75
C ALA A 315 -16.95 -2.64 -8.99
N ARG A 316 -16.75 -1.36 -8.66
CA ARG A 316 -17.77 -0.33 -8.88
C ARG A 316 -18.10 -0.13 -10.35
N SER A 317 -17.13 -0.24 -11.26
CA SER A 317 -17.36 -0.19 -12.71
C SER A 317 -18.17 -1.39 -13.22
N SER A 318 -18.17 -2.49 -12.48
CA SER A 318 -19.01 -3.69 -12.70
C SER A 318 -20.34 -3.66 -11.93
N GLY A 319 -20.66 -2.56 -11.22
CA GLY A 319 -21.91 -2.40 -10.47
C GLY A 319 -21.91 -2.99 -9.06
N PHE A 320 -20.74 -3.29 -8.49
CA PHE A 320 -20.60 -3.84 -7.13
C PHE A 320 -20.09 -2.78 -6.15
N ASP A 321 -20.90 -2.45 -5.15
CA ASP A 321 -20.57 -1.49 -4.10
C ASP A 321 -20.11 -2.16 -2.79
N ARG A 322 -20.39 -3.46 -2.62
CA ARG A 322 -20.02 -4.25 -1.45
C ARG A 322 -19.04 -5.34 -1.85
N ILE A 323 -17.79 -5.19 -1.45
CA ILE A 323 -16.74 -6.14 -1.82
C ILE A 323 -15.84 -6.48 -0.64
N ILE A 324 -15.27 -7.66 -0.72
CA ILE A 324 -14.09 -8.05 0.05
C ILE A 324 -12.94 -8.07 -0.96
N SER A 325 -11.96 -7.18 -0.80
CA SER A 325 -10.74 -7.21 -1.59
C SER A 325 -9.82 -8.32 -1.09
N PHE A 326 -9.28 -9.11 -2.01
CA PHE A 326 -8.43 -10.24 -1.75
C PHE A 326 -7.21 -10.17 -2.66
N ASP A 327 -6.14 -9.59 -2.16
CA ASP A 327 -4.84 -9.52 -2.84
C ASP A 327 -3.93 -10.62 -2.34
N MET A 328 -3.65 -11.62 -3.17
CA MET A 328 -2.69 -12.65 -2.83
C MET A 328 -1.45 -12.53 -3.70
N GLY A 329 -0.38 -12.04 -3.11
CA GLY A 329 0.93 -11.94 -3.72
C GLY A 329 1.80 -13.18 -3.50
N GLY A 330 3.12 -13.01 -3.62
CA GLY A 330 4.10 -14.06 -3.36
C GLY A 330 4.34 -14.32 -1.88
N THR A 331 4.28 -13.30 -1.02
CA THR A 331 4.68 -13.37 0.40
C THR A 331 3.51 -13.30 1.36
N SER A 332 2.48 -12.54 1.05
CA SER A 332 1.36 -12.22 1.93
C SER A 332 0.05 -12.16 1.17
N THR A 333 -1.02 -12.09 1.93
CA THR A 333 -2.37 -11.82 1.47
C THR A 333 -2.92 -10.62 2.22
N ASP A 334 -3.42 -9.64 1.49
CA ASP A 334 -4.02 -8.43 2.01
C ASP A 334 -5.53 -8.43 1.75
N LEU A 335 -6.29 -8.18 2.81
CA LEU A 335 -7.75 -8.24 2.83
C LEU A 335 -8.32 -6.92 3.32
N SER A 336 -9.36 -6.42 2.67
CA SER A 336 -10.12 -5.26 3.14
C SER A 336 -11.59 -5.41 2.78
N LEU A 337 -12.45 -4.85 3.63
CA LEU A 337 -13.89 -4.82 3.37
C LEU A 337 -14.29 -3.41 2.91
N VAL A 338 -14.97 -3.33 1.78
CA VAL A 338 -15.48 -2.06 1.23
C VAL A 338 -17.00 -2.14 1.14
N GLU A 339 -17.67 -1.17 1.74
CA GLU A 339 -19.13 -1.04 1.72
C GLU A 339 -19.51 0.39 1.28
N GLY A 340 -19.72 0.56 -0.01
CA GLY A 340 -19.99 1.87 -0.65
C GLY A 340 -18.77 2.80 -0.70
N SER A 341 -18.00 2.91 0.36
CA SER A 341 -16.76 3.71 0.45
C SER A 341 -15.63 2.94 1.11
N ILE A 342 -14.39 3.25 0.73
CA ILE A 342 -13.21 2.68 1.39
C ILE A 342 -13.10 3.28 2.79
N THR A 343 -12.97 2.42 3.79
CA THR A 343 -12.86 2.82 5.20
C THR A 343 -11.41 3.10 5.57
N THR A 344 -11.19 4.19 6.30
CA THR A 344 -9.89 4.48 6.93
C THR A 344 -10.00 4.30 8.44
N ALA A 345 -8.98 3.69 9.04
CA ALA A 345 -8.78 3.61 10.46
C ALA A 345 -7.66 4.56 10.90
N THR A 346 -7.76 5.08 12.10
CA THR A 346 -6.71 5.89 12.76
C THR A 346 -6.00 5.14 13.88
N ASP A 347 -6.54 3.99 14.26
CA ASP A 347 -5.97 3.09 15.28
C ASP A 347 -5.48 1.82 14.59
N ALA A 348 -4.40 1.95 13.80
CA ALA A 348 -3.76 0.82 13.14
C ALA A 348 -2.58 0.32 13.98
N GLU A 349 -2.24 -0.94 13.78
CA GLU A 349 -1.06 -1.57 14.34
C GLU A 349 -0.21 -2.14 13.20
N VAL A 350 1.04 -1.76 13.16
CA VAL A 350 2.01 -2.27 12.19
C VAL A 350 3.13 -2.98 12.94
N THR A 351 3.30 -4.27 12.71
CA THR A 351 4.29 -5.10 13.43
C THR A 351 4.16 -5.06 14.96
N GLY A 352 2.95 -4.87 15.47
CA GLY A 352 2.67 -4.73 16.91
C GLY A 352 2.94 -3.34 17.48
N LEU A 353 3.29 -2.36 16.66
CA LEU A 353 3.49 -0.98 17.05
C LEU A 353 2.28 -0.13 16.64
N PRO A 354 1.69 0.66 17.55
CA PRO A 354 0.56 1.52 17.20
C PRO A 354 0.96 2.66 16.27
N VAL A 355 0.15 2.87 15.25
CA VAL A 355 0.27 3.93 14.25
C VAL A 355 -1.05 4.66 14.13
N SER A 356 -1.07 5.93 14.51
CA SER A 356 -2.31 6.74 14.55
C SER A 356 -2.46 7.72 13.39
N VAL A 357 -1.80 7.47 12.24
CA VAL A 357 -2.11 8.20 11.00
C VAL A 357 -3.25 7.50 10.26
N PRO A 358 -4.06 8.23 9.46
CA PRO A 358 -5.11 7.61 8.66
C PRO A 358 -4.54 6.55 7.71
N MET A 359 -4.99 5.31 7.86
CA MET A 359 -4.60 4.16 7.02
C MET A 359 -5.86 3.47 6.50
N LEU A 360 -5.80 2.83 5.33
CA LEU A 360 -6.88 1.94 4.92
C LEU A 360 -6.95 0.75 5.88
N ASP A 361 -8.15 0.33 6.16
CA ASP A 361 -8.40 -0.82 7.04
C ASP A 361 -8.08 -2.12 6.28
N ILE A 362 -6.81 -2.54 6.36
CA ILE A 362 -6.26 -3.70 5.66
C ILE A 362 -5.79 -4.72 6.69
N HIS A 363 -6.20 -5.95 6.52
CA HIS A 363 -5.76 -7.08 7.32
C HIS A 363 -4.80 -7.94 6.51
N THR A 364 -3.55 -8.01 6.92
CA THR A 364 -2.49 -8.76 6.25
C THR A 364 -2.21 -10.08 6.96
N VAL A 365 -2.11 -11.16 6.19
CA VAL A 365 -1.69 -12.48 6.69
C VAL A 365 -0.48 -12.99 5.92
N GLY A 366 0.46 -13.65 6.62
CA GLY A 366 1.65 -14.24 6.04
C GLY A 366 1.36 -15.53 5.26
N ALA A 367 0.46 -15.45 4.29
CA ALA A 367 0.06 -16.54 3.41
C ALA A 367 0.05 -16.05 1.97
N GLY A 368 0.95 -16.55 1.12
CA GLY A 368 1.10 -16.15 -0.28
C GLY A 368 1.58 -17.30 -1.15
N GLY A 369 1.79 -17.04 -2.43
CA GLY A 369 2.27 -18.07 -3.38
C GLY A 369 3.62 -18.70 -3.01
N GLY A 370 4.53 -17.94 -2.40
CA GLY A 370 5.83 -18.40 -1.93
C GLY A 370 5.83 -18.97 -0.51
N SER A 371 4.68 -19.06 0.18
CA SER A 371 4.62 -19.63 1.53
C SER A 371 5.14 -21.06 1.57
N LEU A 372 6.11 -21.31 2.46
CA LEU A 372 6.82 -22.58 2.59
C LEU A 372 5.97 -23.61 3.32
N ALA A 373 5.96 -24.84 2.76
CA ALA A 373 5.38 -26.01 3.43
C ALA A 373 6.41 -26.64 4.36
N ARG A 374 5.99 -27.00 5.58
CA ARG A 374 6.81 -27.69 6.57
C ARG A 374 5.96 -28.63 7.42
N PHE A 375 6.58 -29.65 7.96
CA PHE A 375 5.97 -30.46 9.01
C PHE A 375 6.54 -30.07 10.37
N ASP A 376 5.72 -30.11 11.40
CA ASP A 376 6.18 -29.99 12.78
C ASP A 376 6.64 -31.35 13.33
N ALA A 377 7.07 -31.36 14.60
CA ALA A 377 7.54 -32.58 15.26
C ALA A 377 6.44 -33.67 15.42
N ALA A 378 5.17 -33.27 15.36
CA ALA A 378 4.03 -34.20 15.40
C ALA A 378 3.59 -34.67 14.00
N GLY A 379 4.27 -34.23 12.94
CA GLY A 379 3.93 -34.58 11.56
C GLY A 379 2.76 -33.78 10.97
N VAL A 380 2.36 -32.66 11.60
CA VAL A 380 1.28 -31.79 11.10
C VAL A 380 1.83 -30.85 10.03
N LEU A 381 1.14 -30.78 8.90
CA LEU A 381 1.49 -29.89 7.81
C LEU A 381 1.15 -28.44 8.14
N HIS A 382 2.13 -27.56 8.09
CA HIS A 382 2.02 -26.12 8.17
C HIS A 382 2.41 -25.46 6.87
N VAL A 383 1.75 -24.34 6.50
CA VAL A 383 2.07 -23.52 5.33
C VAL A 383 2.21 -22.07 5.75
N GLY A 384 3.41 -21.50 5.55
CA GLY A 384 3.75 -20.17 6.07
C GLY A 384 4.03 -20.16 7.58
N PRO A 385 4.13 -18.97 8.22
CA PRO A 385 4.18 -17.63 7.60
C PRO A 385 5.49 -17.35 6.83
N ARG A 386 6.51 -18.22 6.96
CA ARG A 386 7.76 -18.11 6.21
C ARG A 386 7.52 -18.24 4.72
N SER A 387 8.14 -17.35 3.93
CA SER A 387 8.08 -17.36 2.47
C SER A 387 9.44 -17.58 1.85
N ALA A 388 9.49 -18.22 0.68
CA ALA A 388 10.69 -18.35 -0.14
C ALA A 388 11.11 -17.00 -0.76
N GLY A 389 10.26 -15.97 -0.72
CA GLY A 389 10.54 -14.66 -1.29
C GLY A 389 10.76 -14.69 -2.81
N ALA A 390 11.53 -13.72 -3.29
CA ALA A 390 11.98 -13.67 -4.69
C ALA A 390 13.26 -14.51 -4.89
N ASP A 391 14.10 -14.60 -3.88
CA ASP A 391 15.34 -15.34 -3.83
C ASP A 391 15.43 -16.14 -2.52
N PRO A 392 15.56 -17.47 -2.55
CA PRO A 392 15.68 -18.33 -3.73
C PRO A 392 14.38 -18.55 -4.52
N GLY A 393 13.21 -18.16 -3.99
CA GLY A 393 11.90 -18.33 -4.62
C GLY A 393 11.34 -19.75 -4.57
N PRO A 394 10.18 -20.02 -5.19
CA PRO A 394 9.60 -21.34 -5.39
C PRO A 394 10.56 -22.29 -6.13
N ILE A 395 10.41 -23.60 -5.91
CA ILE A 395 11.21 -24.63 -6.62
C ILE A 395 11.08 -24.46 -8.13
N CYS A 396 9.86 -24.26 -8.62
CA CYS A 396 9.56 -24.14 -10.05
C CYS A 396 10.20 -22.92 -10.72
N TYR A 397 10.76 -21.97 -9.95
CA TYR A 397 11.52 -20.82 -10.49
C TYR A 397 13.01 -21.15 -10.71
N GLY A 398 13.43 -22.40 -10.44
CA GLY A 398 14.76 -22.92 -10.76
C GLY A 398 15.79 -22.83 -9.64
N ARG A 399 15.61 -21.99 -8.59
CA ARG A 399 16.57 -21.82 -7.49
C ARG A 399 16.08 -22.35 -6.15
N GLY A 400 14.80 -22.32 -5.89
CA GLY A 400 14.18 -22.82 -4.66
C GLY A 400 14.44 -24.31 -4.42
N THR A 401 14.39 -24.71 -3.15
CA THR A 401 14.61 -26.10 -2.71
C THR A 401 13.50 -26.64 -1.81
N GLN A 402 12.66 -25.76 -1.26
CA GLN A 402 11.55 -26.14 -0.39
C GLN A 402 10.20 -25.92 -1.09
N PRO A 403 9.23 -26.85 -0.93
CA PRO A 403 7.92 -26.75 -1.55
C PRO A 403 7.14 -25.52 -1.08
N THR A 404 6.51 -24.82 -2.02
CA THR A 404 5.67 -23.62 -1.78
C THR A 404 4.24 -23.84 -2.28
N VAL A 405 3.36 -22.87 -2.01
CA VAL A 405 1.99 -22.83 -2.57
C VAL A 405 2.01 -22.75 -4.10
N THR A 406 2.96 -22.02 -4.70
CA THR A 406 3.13 -21.96 -6.16
C THR A 406 3.49 -23.33 -6.73
N ASP A 407 4.42 -24.04 -6.11
CA ASP A 407 4.80 -25.41 -6.51
C ASP A 407 3.62 -26.37 -6.40
N ALA A 408 2.82 -26.25 -5.33
CA ALA A 408 1.61 -27.04 -5.15
C ALA A 408 0.58 -26.81 -6.27
N ASN A 409 0.34 -25.55 -6.67
CA ASN A 409 -0.56 -25.22 -7.77
C ASN A 409 -0.04 -25.77 -9.12
N LEU A 410 1.29 -25.75 -9.34
CA LEU A 410 1.92 -26.35 -10.51
C LEU A 410 1.74 -27.88 -10.53
N LEU A 411 1.99 -28.57 -9.41
CA LEU A 411 1.82 -30.04 -9.28
C LEU A 411 0.37 -30.48 -9.47
N LEU A 412 -0.60 -29.63 -9.11
CA LEU A 412 -2.03 -29.89 -9.32
C LEU A 412 -2.50 -29.58 -10.76
N GLY A 413 -1.62 -29.06 -11.63
CA GLY A 413 -1.94 -28.67 -13.00
C GLY A 413 -2.71 -27.36 -13.13
N ARG A 414 -2.83 -26.56 -12.05
CA ARG A 414 -3.52 -25.28 -12.04
C ARG A 414 -2.69 -24.16 -12.68
N LEU A 415 -1.36 -24.22 -12.60
CA LEU A 415 -0.41 -23.38 -13.31
C LEU A 415 0.13 -24.12 -14.53
N GLN A 416 0.24 -23.41 -15.65
CA GLN A 416 0.74 -23.94 -16.91
C GLN A 416 2.22 -23.56 -17.08
N THR A 417 3.08 -24.55 -17.38
CA THR A 417 4.54 -24.38 -17.44
C THR A 417 4.99 -23.32 -18.43
N THR A 418 4.32 -23.21 -19.59
CA THR A 418 4.71 -22.35 -20.73
C THR A 418 3.87 -21.09 -20.86
N ARG A 419 2.93 -20.81 -19.93
CA ARG A 419 2.05 -19.63 -19.99
C ARG A 419 2.25 -18.66 -18.85
N PHE A 420 3.26 -18.88 -18.01
CA PHE A 420 3.59 -17.99 -16.91
C PHE A 420 4.25 -16.71 -17.44
N LEU A 421 3.84 -15.55 -16.95
CA LEU A 421 4.24 -14.22 -17.46
C LEU A 421 4.09 -14.10 -18.99
N GLY A 422 2.94 -14.54 -19.51
CA GLY A 422 2.67 -14.48 -20.96
C GLY A 422 3.53 -15.42 -21.81
N GLY A 423 4.31 -16.31 -21.17
CA GLY A 423 5.28 -17.19 -21.82
C GLY A 423 6.73 -16.72 -21.71
N ASP A 424 6.96 -15.55 -21.10
CA ASP A 424 8.33 -15.01 -20.91
C ASP A 424 9.13 -15.80 -19.86
N PHE A 425 8.45 -16.64 -19.05
CA PHE A 425 9.08 -17.46 -18.05
C PHE A 425 8.51 -18.88 -18.03
N THR A 426 9.38 -19.88 -18.13
CA THR A 426 8.99 -21.31 -18.08
C THR A 426 9.17 -21.86 -16.68
N LEU A 427 8.09 -22.46 -16.12
CA LEU A 427 8.13 -23.12 -14.82
C LEU A 427 8.71 -24.54 -14.95
N ASP A 428 9.65 -24.88 -14.06
CA ASP A 428 10.32 -26.20 -14.06
C ASP A 428 9.51 -27.24 -13.26
N LEU A 429 8.62 -27.95 -13.95
CA LEU A 429 7.77 -28.98 -13.36
C LEU A 429 8.56 -30.21 -12.91
N ASP A 430 9.58 -30.64 -13.68
CA ASP A 430 10.32 -31.87 -13.38
C ASP A 430 11.22 -31.69 -12.15
N ARG A 431 11.88 -30.50 -12.02
CA ARG A 431 12.58 -30.12 -10.81
C ARG A 431 11.63 -30.08 -9.61
N THR A 432 10.43 -29.50 -9.80
CA THR A 432 9.42 -29.39 -8.73
C THR A 432 8.98 -30.78 -8.27
N ARG A 433 8.72 -31.71 -9.17
CA ARG A 433 8.38 -33.12 -8.83
C ARG A 433 9.50 -33.79 -8.05
N ARG A 434 10.70 -33.72 -8.56
CA ARG A 434 11.88 -34.40 -7.98
C ARG A 434 12.15 -33.88 -6.58
N LEU A 435 12.31 -32.55 -6.39
CA LEU A 435 12.65 -31.99 -5.10
C LEU A 435 11.51 -32.12 -4.07
N THR A 436 10.25 -32.08 -4.51
CA THR A 436 9.11 -32.34 -3.61
C THR A 436 9.06 -33.78 -3.15
N GLN A 437 9.40 -34.75 -4.03
CA GLN A 437 9.54 -36.18 -3.65
C GLN A 437 10.68 -36.40 -2.65
N GLU A 438 11.83 -35.78 -2.89
CA GLU A 438 12.97 -35.80 -1.95
C GLU A 438 12.58 -35.22 -0.59
N PHE A 439 11.89 -34.08 -0.57
CA PHE A 439 11.37 -33.47 0.64
C PHE A 439 10.45 -34.42 1.42
N LEU A 440 9.46 -35.05 0.76
CA LEU A 440 8.55 -36.01 1.40
C LEU A 440 9.28 -37.22 1.99
N LYS A 441 10.30 -37.75 1.27
CA LYS A 441 11.15 -38.84 1.77
C LYS A 441 11.92 -38.42 3.04
N GLN A 442 12.53 -37.24 3.03
CA GLN A 442 13.28 -36.71 4.19
C GLN A 442 12.36 -36.56 5.41
N GLN A 443 11.12 -36.10 5.20
CA GLN A 443 10.09 -35.94 6.25
C GLN A 443 9.40 -37.28 6.61
N ARG A 444 9.81 -38.43 6.04
CA ARG A 444 9.17 -39.76 6.23
C ARG A 444 7.66 -39.73 6.00
N CYS A 445 7.22 -38.91 5.06
CA CYS A 445 5.81 -38.69 4.74
C CYS A 445 5.37 -39.64 3.59
N HIS A 446 4.30 -40.39 3.79
CA HIS A 446 3.77 -41.36 2.84
C HIS A 446 2.74 -40.78 1.86
N LEU A 447 2.49 -39.50 1.86
CA LEU A 447 1.56 -38.82 0.94
C LEU A 447 2.12 -38.88 -0.50
N THR A 448 1.24 -39.08 -1.47
CA THR A 448 1.58 -38.83 -2.86
C THR A 448 1.82 -37.36 -3.13
N LEU A 449 2.52 -36.98 -4.18
CA LEU A 449 2.72 -35.60 -4.59
C LEU A 449 1.40 -34.82 -4.70
N SER A 450 0.38 -35.46 -5.28
CA SER A 450 -0.94 -34.84 -5.44
C SER A 450 -1.66 -34.61 -4.10
N GLN A 451 -1.59 -35.58 -3.17
CA GLN A 451 -2.16 -35.44 -1.85
C GLN A 451 -1.46 -34.36 -1.03
N PHE A 452 -0.14 -34.30 -1.08
CA PHE A 452 0.66 -33.28 -0.42
C PHE A 452 0.35 -31.88 -0.98
N ALA A 453 0.37 -31.74 -2.31
CA ALA A 453 0.03 -30.46 -2.96
C ALA A 453 -1.41 -30.00 -2.62
N ALA A 454 -2.39 -30.93 -2.64
CA ALA A 454 -3.76 -30.62 -2.22
C ALA A 454 -3.84 -30.26 -0.72
N GLY A 455 -3.00 -30.88 0.12
CA GLY A 455 -2.83 -30.55 1.54
C GLY A 455 -2.35 -29.12 1.73
N ILE A 456 -1.31 -28.68 1.01
CA ILE A 456 -0.79 -27.30 1.03
C ILE A 456 -1.90 -26.31 0.69
N ILE A 457 -2.65 -26.57 -0.39
CA ILE A 457 -3.75 -25.66 -0.81
C ILE A 457 -4.86 -25.59 0.24
N ARG A 458 -5.22 -26.69 0.87
CA ARG A 458 -6.24 -26.69 1.95
C ARG A 458 -5.78 -25.87 3.14
N VAL A 459 -4.53 -26.02 3.58
CA VAL A 459 -4.00 -25.29 4.73
C VAL A 459 -3.94 -23.78 4.46
N VAL A 460 -3.42 -23.38 3.30
CA VAL A 460 -3.35 -21.94 2.97
C VAL A 460 -4.74 -21.34 2.80
N ASN A 461 -5.68 -22.05 2.16
CA ASN A 461 -7.07 -21.57 2.02
C ASN A 461 -7.75 -21.41 3.39
N ALA A 462 -7.57 -22.37 4.32
CA ALA A 462 -8.12 -22.24 5.69
C ALA A 462 -7.55 -21.03 6.43
N THR A 463 -6.26 -20.72 6.25
CA THR A 463 -5.64 -19.51 6.82
C THR A 463 -6.27 -18.24 6.26
N VAL A 464 -6.44 -18.15 4.94
CA VAL A 464 -7.06 -16.99 4.28
C VAL A 464 -8.55 -16.90 4.60
N GLU A 465 -9.28 -18.02 4.65
CA GLU A 465 -10.69 -18.06 5.08
C GLU A 465 -10.88 -17.47 6.47
N LYS A 466 -10.02 -17.86 7.43
CA LYS A 466 -10.02 -17.27 8.77
C LYS A 466 -9.82 -15.76 8.73
N ALA A 467 -8.88 -15.27 7.91
CA ALA A 467 -8.62 -13.85 7.77
C ALA A 467 -9.80 -13.09 7.14
N ILE A 468 -10.51 -13.69 6.15
CA ILE A 468 -11.74 -13.10 5.60
C ILE A 468 -12.83 -13.01 6.69
N ARG A 469 -12.94 -14.00 7.57
CA ARG A 469 -13.88 -13.98 8.72
C ARG A 469 -13.55 -12.83 9.68
N VAL A 470 -12.28 -12.56 9.95
CA VAL A 470 -11.83 -11.42 10.77
C VAL A 470 -12.31 -10.09 10.23
N VAL A 471 -12.14 -9.85 8.92
CA VAL A 471 -12.54 -8.57 8.31
C VAL A 471 -14.05 -8.45 8.05
N SER A 472 -14.80 -9.54 8.12
CA SER A 472 -16.24 -9.59 7.84
C SER A 472 -17.07 -10.02 9.07
N ILE A 473 -17.12 -11.29 9.39
CA ILE A 473 -18.03 -11.88 10.40
C ILE A 473 -17.75 -11.32 11.78
N GLU A 474 -16.48 -11.24 12.19
CA GLU A 474 -16.11 -10.71 13.51
C GLU A 474 -16.45 -9.22 13.66
N ARG A 475 -16.65 -8.53 12.54
CA ARG A 475 -17.11 -7.13 12.50
C ARG A 475 -18.62 -7.00 12.26
N GLY A 476 -19.36 -8.10 12.37
CA GLY A 476 -20.82 -8.13 12.17
C GLY A 476 -21.25 -7.96 10.70
N ARG A 477 -20.39 -8.30 9.75
CA ARG A 477 -20.68 -8.25 8.30
C ARG A 477 -20.82 -9.66 7.74
N ASP A 478 -21.94 -9.95 7.11
CA ASP A 478 -22.20 -11.24 6.46
C ASP A 478 -21.55 -11.28 5.07
N PRO A 479 -20.56 -12.15 4.83
CA PRO A 479 -19.84 -12.23 3.55
C PRO A 479 -20.76 -12.61 2.38
N ARG A 480 -21.92 -13.21 2.62
CA ARG A 480 -22.91 -13.57 1.58
C ARG A 480 -23.51 -12.35 0.88
N HIS A 481 -23.37 -11.16 1.45
CA HIS A 481 -23.83 -9.89 0.87
C HIS A 481 -22.75 -9.13 0.10
N PHE A 482 -21.58 -9.73 -0.10
CA PHE A 482 -20.42 -9.14 -0.75
C PHE A 482 -19.99 -9.95 -1.96
N ALA A 483 -19.28 -9.32 -2.90
CA ALA A 483 -18.51 -10.01 -3.92
C ALA A 483 -17.03 -10.09 -3.49
N LEU A 484 -16.35 -11.19 -3.83
CA LEU A 484 -14.91 -11.33 -3.58
C LEU A 484 -14.14 -10.80 -4.79
N VAL A 485 -13.36 -9.74 -4.63
CA VAL A 485 -12.46 -9.24 -5.68
C VAL A 485 -11.11 -9.90 -5.51
N ALA A 486 -10.80 -10.88 -6.35
CA ALA A 486 -9.59 -11.68 -6.29
C ALA A 486 -8.54 -11.13 -7.27
N PHE A 487 -7.39 -10.73 -6.73
CA PHE A 487 -6.29 -10.17 -7.50
C PHE A 487 -4.93 -10.50 -6.86
N GLY A 488 -3.84 -9.88 -7.36
CA GLY A 488 -2.50 -10.36 -7.09
C GLY A 488 -2.12 -11.55 -7.98
N GLY A 489 -0.87 -11.95 -7.95
CA GLY A 489 -0.36 -13.04 -8.79
C GLY A 489 -1.00 -14.40 -8.52
N ALA A 490 -1.43 -14.65 -7.29
CA ALA A 490 -2.01 -15.92 -6.83
C ALA A 490 -3.51 -15.85 -6.54
N GLY A 491 -4.13 -14.66 -6.44
CA GLY A 491 -5.52 -14.51 -6.00
C GLY A 491 -6.52 -15.31 -6.81
N GLY A 492 -6.41 -15.31 -8.14
CA GLY A 492 -7.28 -16.07 -9.03
C GLY A 492 -7.22 -17.60 -8.87
N LEU A 493 -6.13 -18.14 -8.32
CA LEU A 493 -5.96 -19.58 -8.06
C LEU A 493 -6.80 -20.05 -6.86
N HIS A 494 -7.13 -19.14 -5.93
CA HIS A 494 -7.75 -19.46 -4.65
C HIS A 494 -9.17 -18.86 -4.51
N GLY A 495 -9.48 -17.76 -5.23
CA GLY A 495 -10.68 -16.97 -5.04
C GLY A 495 -11.99 -17.76 -5.10
N CYS A 496 -12.16 -18.66 -6.07
CA CYS A 496 -13.38 -19.48 -6.20
C CYS A 496 -13.57 -20.45 -5.02
N ALA A 497 -12.49 -21.09 -4.56
CA ALA A 497 -12.55 -22.02 -3.43
C ALA A 497 -12.88 -21.28 -2.10
N LEU A 498 -12.32 -20.09 -1.90
CA LEU A 498 -12.62 -19.23 -0.75
C LEU A 498 -14.07 -18.72 -0.77
N ALA A 499 -14.53 -18.26 -1.94
CA ALA A 499 -15.90 -17.79 -2.09
C ALA A 499 -16.92 -18.92 -1.85
N GLU A 500 -16.64 -20.14 -2.29
CA GLU A 500 -17.48 -21.32 -2.04
C GLU A 500 -17.53 -21.65 -0.54
N ALA A 501 -16.39 -21.68 0.15
CA ALA A 501 -16.29 -21.96 1.60
C ALA A 501 -17.06 -20.94 2.45
N LEU A 502 -17.07 -19.67 2.04
CA LEU A 502 -17.73 -18.57 2.74
C LEU A 502 -19.14 -18.25 2.19
N SER A 503 -19.62 -19.03 1.21
CA SER A 503 -20.89 -18.81 0.52
C SER A 503 -21.02 -17.40 -0.13
N ILE A 504 -19.91 -16.81 -0.53
CA ILE A 504 -19.88 -15.58 -1.29
C ILE A 504 -20.41 -15.86 -2.70
N PRO A 505 -21.42 -15.10 -3.20
CA PRO A 505 -22.11 -15.48 -4.44
C PRO A 505 -21.28 -15.32 -5.70
N GLN A 506 -20.34 -14.36 -5.71
CA GLN A 506 -19.59 -14.00 -6.91
C GLN A 506 -18.13 -13.69 -6.61
N VAL A 507 -17.26 -14.07 -7.56
CA VAL A 507 -15.86 -13.66 -7.58
C VAL A 507 -15.64 -12.76 -8.78
N ILE A 508 -15.00 -11.63 -8.56
CA ILE A 508 -14.59 -10.66 -9.58
C ILE A 508 -13.08 -10.78 -9.71
N VAL A 509 -12.58 -11.09 -10.90
CA VAL A 509 -11.15 -10.99 -11.21
C VAL A 509 -10.98 -9.79 -12.15
N PRO A 510 -10.41 -8.67 -11.68
CA PRO A 510 -10.22 -7.47 -12.46
C PRO A 510 -9.40 -7.69 -13.73
N ALA A 511 -9.50 -6.79 -14.69
CA ALA A 511 -8.49 -6.70 -15.75
C ALA A 511 -7.14 -6.36 -15.12
N PHE A 512 -6.06 -7.01 -15.58
CA PHE A 512 -4.69 -6.88 -15.03
C PHE A 512 -4.58 -7.20 -13.52
N PRO A 513 -5.09 -8.35 -13.04
CA PRO A 513 -5.20 -8.60 -11.61
C PRO A 513 -3.83 -8.62 -10.91
N GLY A 514 -2.77 -9.07 -11.58
CA GLY A 514 -1.43 -9.06 -11.01
C GLY A 514 -0.73 -7.70 -10.97
N ALA A 515 -1.36 -6.64 -11.49
CA ALA A 515 -0.87 -5.25 -11.41
C ALA A 515 -1.96 -4.28 -10.95
N LEU A 516 -2.99 -4.78 -10.27
CA LEU A 516 -4.13 -3.97 -9.83
C LEU A 516 -3.71 -2.91 -8.82
N SER A 517 -2.72 -3.19 -7.96
CA SER A 517 -2.17 -2.22 -7.02
C SER A 517 -1.56 -1.02 -7.77
N ALA A 518 -0.73 -1.25 -8.79
CA ALA A 518 -0.19 -0.17 -9.62
C ALA A 518 -1.31 0.59 -10.36
N LEU A 519 -2.34 -0.12 -10.85
CA LEU A 519 -3.50 0.53 -11.48
C LEU A 519 -4.27 1.41 -10.49
N GLY A 520 -4.46 0.94 -9.26
CA GLY A 520 -5.09 1.70 -8.19
C GLY A 520 -4.28 2.95 -7.82
N ILE A 521 -2.96 2.86 -7.79
CA ILE A 521 -2.07 4.02 -7.59
C ILE A 521 -2.23 5.03 -8.73
N LEU A 522 -2.28 4.58 -9.99
CA LEU A 522 -2.48 5.44 -11.16
C LEU A 522 -3.83 6.18 -11.12
N ALA A 523 -4.85 5.53 -10.57
CA ALA A 523 -6.21 6.07 -10.44
C ALA A 523 -6.42 6.89 -9.16
N SER A 524 -5.46 6.92 -8.24
CA SER A 524 -5.61 7.58 -6.94
C SER A 524 -5.61 9.11 -7.06
N ASP A 525 -6.43 9.73 -6.23
CA ASP A 525 -6.47 11.19 -6.07
C ASP A 525 -5.38 11.66 -5.10
N VAL A 526 -5.07 12.94 -5.16
CA VAL A 526 -4.27 13.60 -4.13
C VAL A 526 -5.11 13.73 -2.88
N VAL A 527 -4.60 13.20 -1.77
CA VAL A 527 -5.29 13.26 -0.48
C VAL A 527 -4.33 13.80 0.58
N LYS A 528 -4.82 14.75 1.37
CA LYS A 528 -4.12 15.24 2.57
C LYS A 528 -5.08 15.22 3.75
N ASP A 529 -4.64 14.60 4.83
CA ASP A 529 -5.41 14.48 6.06
C ASP A 529 -4.81 15.40 7.14
N TYR A 530 -5.68 16.18 7.76
CA TYR A 530 -5.35 17.10 8.85
C TYR A 530 -6.23 16.77 10.05
N SER A 531 -5.65 16.88 11.24
CA SER A 531 -6.37 16.70 12.49
C SER A 531 -6.04 17.79 13.50
N ARG A 532 -6.94 18.03 14.44
CA ARG A 532 -6.74 18.90 15.56
C ARG A 532 -7.54 18.42 16.76
N THR A 533 -6.88 18.09 17.83
CA THR A 533 -7.54 17.78 19.11
C THR A 533 -8.06 19.04 19.76
N VAL A 534 -9.33 19.02 20.22
CA VAL A 534 -10.02 20.13 20.84
C VAL A 534 -10.58 19.84 22.22
N LEU A 535 -10.95 18.60 22.52
CA LEU A 535 -11.49 18.12 23.80
C LEU A 535 -12.64 18.98 24.35
N TRP A 536 -13.55 19.44 23.48
CA TRP A 536 -14.64 20.30 23.87
C TRP A 536 -15.80 19.54 24.50
N ARG A 537 -16.22 19.95 25.69
CA ARG A 537 -17.43 19.46 26.34
C ARG A 537 -18.65 20.12 25.74
N VAL A 538 -19.65 19.33 25.44
CA VAL A 538 -20.90 19.79 24.80
C VAL A 538 -22.07 19.33 25.64
N SER A 539 -22.81 20.35 26.16
CA SER A 539 -24.07 20.16 26.89
C SER A 539 -25.22 20.67 25.99
N GLY A 540 -25.88 19.74 25.29
CA GLY A 540 -27.09 20.03 24.51
C GLY A 540 -26.89 20.62 23.10
N LYS A 541 -25.95 21.55 22.89
CA LYS A 541 -25.75 22.18 21.56
C LYS A 541 -24.28 22.34 21.23
N ILE A 542 -23.94 21.97 19.99
CA ILE A 542 -22.57 22.11 19.46
C ILE A 542 -22.26 23.57 19.20
N PRO A 543 -21.08 24.10 19.61
CA PRO A 543 -20.67 25.48 19.37
C PRO A 543 -20.29 25.67 17.88
N ALA A 544 -21.26 26.04 17.05
CA ALA A 544 -21.09 26.07 15.59
C ALA A 544 -20.03 27.11 15.12
N GLN A 545 -19.94 28.28 15.74
CA GLN A 545 -18.96 29.30 15.36
C GLN A 545 -17.52 28.88 15.66
N PRO A 546 -17.15 28.41 16.88
CA PRO A 546 -15.83 27.84 17.14
C PRO A 546 -15.49 26.68 16.25
N LEU A 547 -16.44 25.75 16.05
CA LEU A 547 -16.23 24.57 15.18
C LEU A 547 -15.89 24.97 13.74
N ASN A 548 -16.63 25.91 13.16
CA ASN A 548 -16.37 26.43 11.82
C ASN A 548 -15.03 27.17 11.71
N ARG A 549 -14.65 27.93 12.74
CA ARG A 549 -13.36 28.62 12.79
C ARG A 549 -12.19 27.65 12.73
N GLU A 550 -12.24 26.57 13.52
CA GLU A 550 -11.18 25.55 13.53
C GLU A 550 -11.10 24.81 12.19
N PHE A 551 -12.23 24.39 11.62
CA PHE A 551 -12.23 23.78 10.29
C PHE A 551 -11.70 24.73 9.21
N SER A 552 -12.05 26.01 9.26
CA SER A 552 -11.53 27.00 8.31
C SER A 552 -10.01 27.19 8.43
N ALA A 553 -9.46 27.07 9.63
CA ALA A 553 -8.00 27.08 9.83
C ALA A 553 -7.33 25.86 9.16
N LEU A 554 -7.89 24.66 9.36
CA LEU A 554 -7.40 23.43 8.70
C LEU A 554 -7.52 23.50 7.16
N GLU A 555 -8.62 24.05 6.64
CA GLU A 555 -8.82 24.23 5.19
C GLU A 555 -7.81 25.23 4.59
N LYS A 556 -7.48 26.30 5.30
CA LYS A 556 -6.45 27.27 4.88
C LYS A 556 -5.07 26.60 4.84
N SER A 557 -4.72 25.77 5.83
CA SER A 557 -3.47 25.02 5.84
C SER A 557 -3.42 24.04 4.67
N ALA A 558 -4.50 23.27 4.45
CA ALA A 558 -4.60 22.35 3.34
C ALA A 558 -4.47 23.05 1.97
N ALA A 559 -5.14 24.19 1.80
CA ALA A 559 -5.06 24.95 0.57
C ALA A 559 -3.66 25.54 0.32
N LYS A 560 -2.95 25.91 1.39
CA LYS A 560 -1.55 26.36 1.30
C LYS A 560 -0.66 25.20 0.84
N ASP A 561 -0.68 24.06 1.53
CA ASP A 561 0.18 22.91 1.21
C ASP A 561 -0.05 22.38 -0.21
N LEU A 562 -1.32 22.36 -0.67
CA LEU A 562 -1.64 21.94 -2.03
C LEU A 562 -1.09 22.93 -3.08
N ARG A 563 -1.07 24.25 -2.78
CA ARG A 563 -0.45 25.25 -3.67
C ARG A 563 1.08 25.14 -3.68
N ASP A 564 1.68 24.97 -2.51
CA ASP A 564 3.14 24.85 -2.36
C ASP A 564 3.67 23.61 -3.11
N GLU A 565 2.87 22.54 -3.20
CA GLU A 565 3.15 21.35 -4.00
C GLU A 565 2.68 21.47 -5.47
N ALA A 566 2.24 22.64 -5.90
CA ALA A 566 1.79 22.95 -7.27
C ALA A 566 0.65 22.03 -7.79
N TRP A 567 -0.24 21.57 -6.90
CA TRP A 567 -1.43 20.84 -7.32
C TRP A 567 -2.47 21.76 -7.94
N GLN A 568 -2.96 21.36 -9.11
CA GLN A 568 -4.01 22.08 -9.84
C GLN A 568 -5.35 21.34 -9.74
N GLY A 569 -6.44 22.11 -9.69
CA GLY A 569 -7.79 21.57 -9.66
C GLY A 569 -8.60 22.01 -8.44
N ARG A 570 -9.89 21.66 -8.46
CA ARG A 570 -10.81 21.97 -7.35
C ARG A 570 -10.51 21.07 -6.16
N THR A 571 -10.24 21.67 -5.00
CA THR A 571 -10.11 20.95 -3.75
C THR A 571 -11.50 20.66 -3.17
N LEU A 572 -11.74 19.41 -2.81
CA LEU A 572 -12.92 18.96 -2.08
C LEU A 572 -12.53 18.74 -0.62
N PHE A 573 -13.25 19.36 0.30
CA PHE A 573 -13.04 19.20 1.73
C PHE A 573 -14.11 18.30 2.34
N ARG A 574 -13.69 17.31 3.14
CA ARG A 574 -14.56 16.46 3.94
C ARG A 574 -14.23 16.67 5.41
N ARG A 575 -15.19 17.21 6.17
CA ARG A 575 -15.06 17.44 7.60
C ARG A 575 -15.65 16.29 8.37
N SER A 576 -14.94 15.79 9.39
CA SER A 576 -15.47 14.82 10.36
C SER A 576 -14.99 15.15 11.76
N VAL A 577 -15.65 14.56 12.76
CA VAL A 577 -15.38 14.81 14.17
C VAL A 577 -15.32 13.48 14.90
N ASP A 578 -14.28 13.27 15.70
CA ASP A 578 -14.23 12.20 16.68
C ASP A 578 -15.01 12.64 17.92
N ILE A 579 -16.01 11.87 18.28
CA ILE A 579 -16.98 12.22 19.32
C ILE A 579 -17.21 11.05 20.25
N ARG A 580 -17.34 11.31 21.56
CA ARG A 580 -17.59 10.29 22.58
C ARG A 580 -18.48 10.81 23.70
N TYR A 581 -19.04 9.91 24.50
CA TYR A 581 -19.52 10.33 25.81
C TYR A 581 -18.33 10.58 26.74
N ARG A 582 -18.42 11.62 27.55
CA ARG A 582 -17.36 11.99 28.49
C ARG A 582 -16.95 10.82 29.38
N GLY A 583 -15.64 10.57 29.48
CA GLY A 583 -15.07 9.46 30.26
C GLY A 583 -15.09 8.10 29.55
N GLN A 584 -15.51 8.02 28.28
CA GLN A 584 -15.26 6.84 27.45
C GLN A 584 -13.83 6.83 26.89
N GLY A 585 -13.24 5.66 26.79
CA GLY A 585 -11.88 5.48 26.25
C GLY A 585 -11.82 5.38 24.71
N TYR A 586 -12.96 5.42 24.01
CA TYR A 586 -13.06 5.29 22.55
C TYR A 586 -13.99 6.37 21.97
N GLU A 587 -13.72 6.76 20.73
CA GLU A 587 -14.47 7.75 19.97
C GLU A 587 -15.13 7.11 18.74
N LEU A 588 -16.19 7.76 18.26
CA LEU A 588 -16.79 7.50 16.96
C LEU A 588 -16.45 8.65 16.01
N ASN A 589 -15.88 8.36 14.84
CA ASN A 589 -15.65 9.34 13.80
C ASN A 589 -16.92 9.50 12.96
N LEU A 590 -17.48 10.71 12.94
CA LEU A 590 -18.71 11.03 12.22
C LEU A 590 -18.55 12.25 11.34
N PRO A 591 -19.24 12.31 10.18
CA PRO A 591 -19.29 13.52 9.36
C PRO A 591 -19.80 14.71 10.18
N SER A 592 -19.16 15.87 9.99
CA SER A 592 -19.58 17.13 10.64
C SER A 592 -20.87 17.65 9.99
N THR A 593 -22.01 17.21 10.49
CA THR A 593 -23.36 17.62 10.05
C THR A 593 -23.99 18.59 11.02
N LYS A 594 -25.09 19.24 10.61
CA LYS A 594 -25.92 20.06 11.51
C LYS A 594 -26.57 19.22 12.63
N ASN A 595 -26.69 17.91 12.42
CA ASN A 595 -27.35 16.96 13.34
C ASN A 595 -26.34 16.03 14.05
N LEU A 596 -25.09 16.45 14.19
CA LEU A 596 -23.98 15.61 14.67
C LEU A 596 -24.30 14.84 15.97
N LEU A 597 -24.98 15.44 16.96
CA LEU A 597 -25.35 14.77 18.21
C LEU A 597 -26.35 13.62 17.97
N ARG A 598 -27.37 13.85 17.14
CA ARG A 598 -28.35 12.79 16.78
C ARG A 598 -27.68 11.67 15.97
N ASP A 599 -26.77 12.05 15.09
CA ASP A 599 -25.99 11.09 14.29
C ASP A 599 -25.09 10.24 15.19
N PHE A 600 -24.50 10.86 16.24
CA PHE A 600 -23.72 10.19 17.25
C PHE A 600 -24.56 9.17 18.05
N GLU A 601 -25.71 9.58 18.59
CA GLU A 601 -26.58 8.69 19.35
C GLU A 601 -27.07 7.50 18.53
N ARG A 602 -27.44 7.75 17.26
CA ARG A 602 -27.87 6.69 16.34
C ARG A 602 -26.73 5.70 16.08
N GLU A 603 -25.51 6.18 15.78
CA GLU A 603 -24.36 5.35 15.49
C GLU A 603 -23.87 4.61 16.74
N HIS A 604 -23.87 5.25 17.91
CA HIS A 604 -23.52 4.64 19.18
C HIS A 604 -24.49 3.50 19.53
N ARG A 605 -25.83 3.72 19.36
CA ARG A 605 -26.83 2.67 19.54
C ARG A 605 -26.65 1.54 18.55
N ARG A 606 -26.35 1.84 17.30
CA ARG A 606 -26.09 0.82 16.26
C ARG A 606 -24.90 -0.06 16.61
N ARG A 607 -23.83 0.54 17.13
CA ARG A 607 -22.55 -0.16 17.37
C ARG A 607 -22.50 -0.87 18.71
N TYR A 608 -23.08 -0.26 19.74
CA TYR A 608 -22.96 -0.74 21.13
C TYR A 608 -24.29 -1.17 21.75
N GLY A 609 -25.43 -0.96 21.08
CA GLY A 609 -26.75 -1.36 21.54
C GLY A 609 -27.43 -0.38 22.50
N TYR A 610 -26.75 0.67 22.96
CA TYR A 610 -27.27 1.63 23.95
C TYR A 610 -26.87 3.09 23.66
N THR A 611 -27.50 4.03 24.39
CA THR A 611 -27.15 5.44 24.43
C THR A 611 -27.22 5.95 25.89
N HIS A 612 -26.55 7.06 26.16
CA HIS A 612 -26.57 7.71 27.48
C HIS A 612 -27.16 9.13 27.36
N PRO A 613 -28.49 9.31 27.40
CA PRO A 613 -29.13 10.60 27.12
C PRO A 613 -28.76 11.72 28.11
N ASN A 614 -28.35 11.37 29.33
CA ASN A 614 -27.99 12.31 30.40
C ASN A 614 -26.47 12.52 30.56
N ARG A 615 -25.65 11.96 29.65
CA ARG A 615 -24.20 12.07 29.77
C ARG A 615 -23.68 13.13 28.80
N GLU A 616 -22.78 13.99 29.28
CA GLU A 616 -22.11 14.97 28.45
C GLU A 616 -21.35 14.29 27.29
N VAL A 617 -21.39 14.95 26.15
CA VAL A 617 -20.65 14.54 24.96
C VAL A 617 -19.38 15.36 24.87
N GLU A 618 -18.32 14.75 24.37
CA GLU A 618 -17.03 15.40 24.14
C GLU A 618 -16.67 15.33 22.67
N LEU A 619 -16.45 16.50 22.02
CA LEU A 619 -15.80 16.57 20.71
C LEU A 619 -14.30 16.45 20.95
N VAL A 620 -13.69 15.40 20.46
CA VAL A 620 -12.31 15.04 20.77
C VAL A 620 -11.34 15.60 19.74
N THR A 621 -11.48 15.17 18.49
CA THR A 621 -10.59 15.56 17.38
C THR A 621 -11.41 15.97 16.16
N LEU A 622 -11.08 17.11 15.60
CA LEU A 622 -11.58 17.55 14.30
C LEU A 622 -10.68 17.00 13.21
N ARG A 623 -11.28 16.40 12.18
CA ARG A 623 -10.55 15.84 11.04
C ARG A 623 -11.00 16.47 9.74
N LEU A 624 -10.02 16.84 8.92
CA LEU A 624 -10.25 17.38 7.59
C LEU A 624 -9.52 16.52 6.57
N ARG A 625 -10.24 15.97 5.61
CA ARG A 625 -9.66 15.37 4.41
C ARG A 625 -9.80 16.32 3.24
N ALA A 626 -8.68 16.79 2.72
CA ALA A 626 -8.59 17.57 1.49
C ALA A 626 -8.26 16.64 0.31
N ARG A 627 -9.07 16.70 -0.75
CA ARG A 627 -8.92 15.85 -1.93
C ARG A 627 -8.89 16.71 -3.19
N VAL A 628 -7.88 16.50 -4.03
CA VAL A 628 -7.82 17.03 -5.39
C VAL A 628 -7.91 15.84 -6.35
N ARG A 629 -8.88 15.89 -7.26
CA ARG A 629 -9.01 14.83 -8.27
C ARG A 629 -7.78 14.80 -9.15
N SER A 630 -7.17 13.63 -9.28
CA SER A 630 -6.13 13.40 -10.27
C SER A 630 -6.72 13.63 -11.66
N PRO A 631 -6.03 14.36 -12.57
CA PRO A 631 -6.49 14.50 -13.94
C PRO A 631 -6.63 13.11 -14.55
N GLN A 632 -7.88 12.67 -14.77
CA GLN A 632 -8.13 11.40 -15.43
C GLN A 632 -7.65 11.50 -16.87
N THR A 633 -7.01 10.45 -17.38
CA THR A 633 -6.80 10.28 -18.81
C THR A 633 -8.21 10.17 -19.43
N ARG A 634 -8.72 11.25 -20.05
CA ARG A 634 -9.97 11.20 -20.82
C ARG A 634 -9.72 10.25 -22.00
N THR A 635 -10.22 9.05 -21.90
CA THR A 635 -10.50 8.24 -23.09
C THR A 635 -11.85 8.72 -23.57
N THR A 636 -11.88 9.24 -24.80
CA THR A 636 -13.05 9.74 -25.49
C THR A 636 -14.07 8.62 -25.64
N ALA A 637 -15.10 8.65 -24.79
CA ALA A 637 -16.40 8.11 -25.14
C ALA A 637 -17.23 9.29 -25.68
N THR A 638 -17.78 9.15 -26.85
CA THR A 638 -18.64 10.12 -27.53
C THR A 638 -19.77 10.58 -26.60
N ASP A 639 -19.84 11.89 -26.39
CA ASP A 639 -20.89 12.58 -25.65
C ASP A 639 -22.26 12.38 -26.38
N GLY A 640 -23.19 11.72 -25.68
CA GLY A 640 -24.63 11.91 -25.85
C GLY A 640 -25.11 12.75 -24.68
N GLU A 641 -25.62 13.93 -24.98
CA GLU A 641 -26.18 14.89 -24.03
C GLU A 641 -27.28 14.24 -23.19
N ASP A 642 -27.20 14.38 -21.86
CA ASP A 642 -28.40 14.58 -21.05
C ASP A 642 -28.11 15.45 -19.83
N LYS A 643 -28.73 16.62 -19.81
CA LYS A 643 -28.79 17.54 -18.69
C LYS A 643 -29.94 17.09 -17.81
N THR A 644 -29.68 16.67 -16.56
CA THR A 644 -30.55 17.03 -15.42
C THR A 644 -29.99 16.46 -14.11
N HIS A 645 -29.94 17.32 -13.12
CA HIS A 645 -29.92 17.15 -11.65
C HIS A 645 -28.72 16.47 -10.96
N SER A 646 -28.04 17.34 -10.24
CA SER A 646 -27.07 17.12 -9.19
C SER A 646 -27.56 16.20 -8.08
N GLU A 647 -26.91 15.06 -7.92
CA GLU A 647 -26.66 14.42 -6.63
C GLU A 647 -25.41 13.55 -6.74
N ASP A 648 -24.59 13.65 -5.71
CA ASP A 648 -23.24 13.17 -5.51
C ASP A 648 -23.03 11.69 -5.91
N LYS A 649 -22.84 11.41 -7.20
CA LYS A 649 -22.34 10.14 -7.71
C LYS A 649 -20.90 10.33 -8.18
N SER A 650 -19.97 10.09 -7.27
CA SER A 650 -18.53 9.99 -7.58
C SER A 650 -18.28 8.79 -8.52
N HIS A 651 -18.53 8.97 -9.82
CA HIS A 651 -18.10 8.00 -10.81
C HIS A 651 -16.60 8.14 -11.06
N LEU A 652 -15.81 7.19 -10.53
CA LEU A 652 -14.54 6.83 -11.12
C LEU A 652 -14.84 6.20 -12.49
N GLY A 653 -14.90 7.02 -13.52
CA GLY A 653 -14.99 6.54 -14.90
C GLY A 653 -13.67 5.86 -15.28
N MET A 654 -13.57 4.55 -15.01
CA MET A 654 -12.61 3.72 -15.71
C MET A 654 -13.10 3.60 -17.14
N ALA A 655 -12.37 4.21 -18.09
CA ALA A 655 -12.63 4.06 -19.50
C ALA A 655 -12.68 2.59 -19.90
N ALA A 656 -13.59 2.25 -20.80
CA ALA A 656 -13.71 0.92 -21.35
C ALA A 656 -12.34 0.44 -21.88
N PHE A 657 -11.83 -0.63 -21.25
CA PHE A 657 -10.60 -1.27 -21.66
C PHE A 657 -10.85 -2.00 -23.00
N GLY A 658 -10.28 -1.50 -24.09
CA GLY A 658 -10.23 -2.28 -25.31
C GLY A 658 -9.41 -3.55 -25.11
N PRO A 659 -9.83 -4.70 -25.65
CA PRO A 659 -9.04 -5.93 -25.55
C PRO A 659 -7.64 -5.74 -26.18
N PRO A 660 -6.61 -6.44 -25.70
CA PRO A 660 -5.30 -6.44 -26.33
C PRO A 660 -5.45 -6.85 -27.79
N SER A 661 -4.67 -6.22 -28.68
CA SER A 661 -4.75 -6.41 -30.13
C SER A 661 -4.77 -7.90 -30.52
N ARG A 662 -5.74 -8.30 -31.33
CA ARG A 662 -5.84 -9.61 -31.96
C ARG A 662 -4.55 -9.92 -32.74
N ALA A 663 -3.77 -10.87 -32.28
CA ALA A 663 -3.07 -11.76 -33.19
C ALA A 663 -4.13 -12.74 -33.72
N THR A 664 -4.35 -12.76 -35.03
CA THR A 664 -5.27 -13.63 -35.75
C THR A 664 -4.78 -15.08 -35.61
N LEU A 665 -5.19 -15.77 -34.55
CA LEU A 665 -5.09 -17.22 -34.46
C LEU A 665 -6.52 -17.76 -34.56
N GLY A 666 -6.74 -18.63 -35.52
CA GLY A 666 -8.01 -19.25 -35.83
C GLY A 666 -8.68 -19.84 -34.57
N ARG A 667 -10.01 -19.99 -34.61
CA ARG A 667 -10.83 -20.68 -33.61
C ARG A 667 -10.33 -22.11 -33.40
N LEU A 668 -9.25 -22.27 -32.61
CA LEU A 668 -8.85 -23.55 -32.05
C LEU A 668 -9.65 -23.70 -30.75
N PHE A 669 -10.40 -24.79 -30.62
CA PHE A 669 -11.00 -25.19 -29.34
C PHE A 669 -9.89 -25.18 -28.28
N PRO A 670 -10.15 -24.57 -27.06
CA PRO A 670 -9.14 -24.54 -26.04
C PRO A 670 -8.69 -25.97 -25.70
N PRO A 671 -7.38 -26.22 -25.64
CA PRO A 671 -6.87 -27.54 -25.31
C PRO A 671 -7.31 -27.93 -23.90
N ASP A 672 -7.75 -29.19 -23.73
CA ASP A 672 -8.03 -29.73 -22.42
C ASP A 672 -6.72 -30.06 -21.70
N THR A 673 -6.60 -29.61 -20.45
CA THR A 673 -5.48 -29.96 -19.56
C THR A 673 -6.00 -30.71 -18.32
N PRO A 674 -5.30 -31.75 -17.83
CA PRO A 674 -5.73 -32.45 -16.62
C PRO A 674 -5.42 -31.61 -15.37
N VAL A 675 -6.46 -31.25 -14.61
CA VAL A 675 -6.34 -30.52 -13.34
C VAL A 675 -7.00 -31.30 -12.21
N LEU A 676 -6.39 -31.28 -11.03
CA LEU A 676 -6.95 -31.92 -9.83
C LEU A 676 -7.92 -30.99 -9.12
N PHE A 677 -9.18 -31.45 -9.02
CA PHE A 677 -10.25 -30.85 -8.21
C PHE A 677 -10.77 -31.89 -7.22
N GLY A 678 -10.69 -31.61 -5.91
CA GLY A 678 -11.21 -32.53 -4.87
C GLY A 678 -10.61 -33.95 -4.91
N GLY A 679 -9.35 -34.08 -5.36
CA GLY A 679 -8.66 -35.37 -5.50
C GLY A 679 -8.87 -36.07 -6.85
N ASN A 680 -9.80 -35.63 -7.68
CA ASN A 680 -10.11 -36.21 -8.99
C ASN A 680 -9.49 -35.39 -10.14
N LYS A 681 -8.85 -36.07 -11.09
CA LYS A 681 -8.41 -35.44 -12.35
C LYS A 681 -9.62 -35.12 -13.23
N ARG A 682 -9.71 -33.89 -13.70
CA ARG A 682 -10.75 -33.41 -14.61
C ARG A 682 -10.11 -32.81 -15.86
N ALA A 683 -10.62 -33.15 -17.02
CA ALA A 683 -10.31 -32.45 -18.26
C ALA A 683 -10.81 -31.00 -18.11
N THR A 684 -9.92 -30.03 -18.23
CA THR A 684 -10.17 -28.63 -17.89
C THR A 684 -9.82 -27.75 -19.07
N LYS A 685 -10.75 -26.95 -19.54
CA LYS A 685 -10.55 -26.03 -20.65
C LYS A 685 -9.56 -24.92 -20.28
N LEU A 686 -8.62 -24.66 -21.19
CA LEU A 686 -7.57 -23.67 -21.01
C LEU A 686 -7.82 -22.47 -21.95
N TYR A 687 -8.24 -21.35 -21.37
CA TYR A 687 -8.46 -20.09 -22.10
C TYR A 687 -7.32 -19.10 -21.85
N SER A 688 -7.02 -18.29 -22.86
CA SER A 688 -6.41 -16.98 -22.59
C SER A 688 -7.53 -15.97 -22.36
N ARG A 689 -7.35 -14.97 -21.47
CA ARG A 689 -8.38 -13.95 -21.22
C ARG A 689 -8.80 -13.24 -22.51
N GLY A 690 -7.87 -13.01 -23.44
CA GLY A 690 -8.15 -12.39 -24.73
C GLY A 690 -9.04 -13.22 -25.67
N ASP A 691 -9.21 -14.52 -25.40
CA ASP A 691 -10.05 -15.41 -26.21
C ASP A 691 -11.53 -15.33 -25.80
N LEU A 692 -11.81 -14.79 -24.60
CA LEU A 692 -13.17 -14.66 -24.06
C LEU A 692 -13.88 -13.46 -24.68
N GLN A 693 -15.14 -13.67 -25.08
CA GLN A 693 -15.98 -12.61 -25.62
C GLN A 693 -16.80 -11.94 -24.50
N PRO A 694 -16.85 -10.59 -24.43
CA PRO A 694 -17.66 -9.89 -23.44
C PRO A 694 -19.14 -10.28 -23.53
N GLY A 695 -19.75 -10.63 -22.40
CA GLY A 695 -21.15 -11.03 -22.28
C GLY A 695 -21.43 -12.51 -22.60
N GLU A 696 -20.51 -13.24 -23.23
CA GLU A 696 -20.65 -14.68 -23.47
C GLU A 696 -20.46 -15.47 -22.17
N LYS A 697 -21.31 -16.46 -21.92
CA LYS A 697 -21.23 -17.32 -20.73
C LYS A 697 -20.45 -18.59 -21.02
N TYR A 698 -19.51 -18.88 -20.13
CA TYR A 698 -18.65 -20.07 -20.15
C TYR A 698 -18.89 -20.90 -18.89
N SER A 699 -18.57 -22.20 -18.97
CA SER A 699 -18.72 -23.13 -17.87
C SER A 699 -17.38 -23.74 -17.45
N GLY A 700 -17.17 -23.92 -16.13
CA GLY A 700 -16.06 -24.69 -15.58
C GLY A 700 -16.27 -26.20 -15.71
N PRO A 701 -15.21 -27.02 -15.56
CA PRO A 701 -13.89 -26.59 -15.10
C PRO A 701 -13.12 -25.83 -16.18
N ALA A 702 -12.47 -24.74 -15.77
CA ALA A 702 -11.68 -23.93 -16.69
C ALA A 702 -10.48 -23.28 -15.99
N ILE A 703 -9.41 -23.02 -16.75
CA ILE A 703 -8.31 -22.13 -16.37
C ILE A 703 -8.33 -20.96 -17.34
N VAL A 704 -8.33 -19.75 -16.81
CA VAL A 704 -8.13 -18.52 -17.58
C VAL A 704 -6.76 -17.96 -17.26
N THR A 705 -5.89 -17.93 -18.28
CA THR A 705 -4.53 -17.39 -18.19
C THR A 705 -4.48 -15.97 -18.73
N GLU A 706 -3.66 -15.15 -18.12
CA GLU A 706 -3.30 -13.82 -18.57
C GLU A 706 -1.85 -13.51 -18.20
N TYR A 707 -1.29 -12.40 -18.68
CA TYR A 707 0.13 -12.09 -18.50
C TYR A 707 0.59 -12.21 -17.05
N SER A 708 -0.18 -11.68 -16.09
CA SER A 708 0.26 -11.51 -14.71
C SER A 708 -0.42 -12.42 -13.69
N ALA A 709 -1.41 -13.23 -14.11
CA ALA A 709 -2.18 -14.06 -13.19
C ALA A 709 -2.83 -15.26 -13.91
N THR A 710 -3.28 -16.22 -13.11
CA THR A 710 -4.07 -17.38 -13.55
C THR A 710 -5.30 -17.50 -12.68
N THR A 711 -6.47 -17.68 -13.28
CA THR A 711 -7.73 -17.92 -12.58
C THR A 711 -8.19 -19.35 -12.80
N VAL A 712 -8.52 -20.03 -11.71
CA VAL A 712 -9.05 -21.39 -11.71
C VAL A 712 -10.54 -21.37 -11.41
N ILE A 713 -11.34 -21.85 -12.37
CA ILE A 713 -12.79 -21.97 -12.23
C ILE A 713 -13.13 -23.45 -12.00
N PRO A 714 -13.72 -23.81 -10.84
CA PRO A 714 -14.09 -25.20 -10.52
C PRO A 714 -15.22 -25.75 -11.40
N PRO A 715 -15.41 -27.08 -11.43
CA PRO A 715 -16.57 -27.69 -12.06
C PRO A 715 -17.91 -27.15 -11.54
N GLY A 716 -18.90 -27.01 -12.41
CA GLY A 716 -20.25 -26.56 -12.08
C GLY A 716 -20.40 -25.07 -11.84
N LYS A 717 -19.35 -24.27 -12.01
CA LYS A 717 -19.40 -22.81 -11.94
C LYS A 717 -19.46 -22.21 -13.34
N SER A 718 -20.13 -21.05 -13.47
CA SER A 718 -20.18 -20.29 -14.72
C SER A 718 -19.41 -18.98 -14.61
N PHE A 719 -18.91 -18.48 -15.74
CA PHE A 719 -18.20 -17.22 -15.78
C PHE A 719 -18.41 -16.48 -17.11
N HIS A 720 -18.14 -15.19 -17.09
CA HIS A 720 -18.19 -14.33 -18.28
C HIS A 720 -17.30 -13.10 -18.08
N LEU A 721 -16.92 -12.45 -19.17
CA LEU A 721 -16.38 -11.10 -19.13
C LEU A 721 -17.51 -10.08 -19.13
N ASP A 722 -17.45 -9.09 -18.26
CA ASP A 722 -18.35 -7.96 -18.28
C ASP A 722 -17.92 -6.88 -19.31
N ARG A 723 -18.67 -5.75 -19.37
CA ARG A 723 -18.43 -4.66 -20.33
C ARG A 723 -17.09 -3.93 -20.12
N VAL A 724 -16.54 -4.00 -18.90
CA VAL A 724 -15.24 -3.39 -18.53
C VAL A 724 -14.11 -4.43 -18.46
N SER A 725 -14.36 -5.60 -19.05
CA SER A 725 -13.40 -6.72 -19.14
C SER A 725 -13.01 -7.32 -17.78
N ASN A 726 -13.81 -7.18 -16.73
CA ASN A 726 -13.65 -7.95 -15.51
C ASN A 726 -14.22 -9.36 -15.70
N LEU A 727 -13.53 -10.38 -15.19
CA LEU A 727 -14.01 -11.76 -15.21
C LEU A 727 -14.91 -11.97 -13.97
N ILE A 728 -16.19 -12.20 -14.23
CA ILE A 728 -17.19 -12.46 -13.19
C ILE A 728 -17.45 -13.97 -13.13
N VAL A 729 -17.18 -14.58 -11.98
CA VAL A 729 -17.45 -16.01 -11.75
C VAL A 729 -18.61 -16.15 -10.77
N ASN A 730 -19.66 -16.85 -11.19
CA ASN A 730 -20.83 -17.16 -10.36
C ASN A 730 -20.55 -18.46 -9.58
N ILE A 731 -20.62 -18.39 -8.27
CA ILE A 731 -20.32 -19.49 -7.35
C ILE A 731 -21.60 -20.28 -7.01
N ARG A 732 -22.76 -19.63 -7.06
CA ARG A 732 -24.09 -20.25 -6.87
C ARG A 732 -24.82 -20.42 -8.17
#